data_533913f607be88041b99d8b2a94e6bf4
#
_entry.id   533913f607be88041b99d8b2a94e6bf4
#
_cell.length_a   1.000
_cell.length_b   1.000
_cell.length_c   1.000
_cell.angle_alpha   90.00
_cell.angle_beta   90.00
_cell.angle_gamma   90.00
#
_symmetry.space_group_name_H-M   'P 1'
#
loop_
_entity.id
_entity.type
_entity.pdbx_description
1 polymer ?
#
loop_
_entity_poly.entity_id
_entity_poly.type
_entity_poly.pdbx_seq_one_letter_code
_entity_poly.pdbx_strand_id
1 'polypeptide(L)'
;MADTKAESSADSSALVSNSGNVSSQTNNPLARKLNKILETRLDNDKEMLEALKSLSVFFNENSLRTRRNLRGDIEKRSLSINEEFVRIFKGVKEELESIHEDVQAMSSCCEDMTSRLKAAKEQTQDLILKTNKLQGENHRLEVRAQVAQVFLTKFQLSSEEMSILRCARDGPISEDFFKALNRVKNIHEDVKVLLRTNQQTAGLEIMEQMAVLQETSYEQLYRWAQSECRGLTQETCDVPPVLSQAMEALQDRPVLFKYTLDEFGTARRSAVVRGFIDALTRGGPGGTPRPIEMHSHDPMRYVGDMLAWLHQATASEKEHLEALLKQVTVQGVEDSMQEIVGHITEGVCRPLKVRIEQVIVAEPGAVLLYKLSNLLKFYHHTISGIIGTSVSSLLITIEEMHVLSKKMFFNSLSVHASRLMDKVELPPPDLGPTASLTQTLSLLREVLASHDSSVLPLDARQADFAQVLSCILDPLLQLCTVSASNLGTADMATYMVNSLYMMKTTLALFEFTDKRLEMLEFQIEAHLDTLINEQASYVLTRAGLGYIYNCVQQHSAEQGPLSNLPSMDSSSIKAAMVQFDRYLSTPDAFVMPQLNFLLSAAIKEQIFKQSTELVCRAYAEMYTAVTNPSSGYKEPDGVLHRSPQQVQTLLS
;
A
#
# COMPACT_ATOMS: atom_id res chain seq x y z
N MET A 1 22.10 1.31 44.58
CA MET A 1 23.49 0.98 44.23
C MET A 1 23.58 1.24 42.76
N ALA A 2 24.05 2.33 42.51
CA ALA A 2 25.38 2.75 42.09
C ALA A 2 25.43 2.67 40.58
N ASP A 3 25.37 3.80 39.94
CA ASP A 3 26.55 4.63 39.55
C ASP A 3 27.28 4.01 38.36
N THR A 4 27.58 4.65 37.34
CA THR A 4 28.19 5.95 37.07
C THR A 4 28.18 6.13 35.54
N LYS A 5 27.91 7.32 35.07
CA LYS A 5 28.89 8.32 34.56
C LYS A 5 29.79 7.77 33.44
N ALA A 6 30.08 8.44 32.44
CA ALA A 6 30.11 9.82 31.98
C ALA A 6 30.91 9.87 30.68
N GLU A 7 30.67 10.90 29.94
CA GLU A 7 31.68 11.76 29.27
C GLU A 7 32.59 11.08 28.22
N SER A 8 32.97 11.66 27.23
CA SER A 8 32.99 13.02 26.67
C SER A 8 33.77 12.97 25.38
N SER A 9 33.44 13.90 24.62
CA SER A 9 34.31 14.78 23.83
C SER A 9 35.17 14.23 22.73
N ALA A 10 34.91 14.86 21.70
CA ALA A 10 35.79 15.83 21.01
C ALA A 10 36.92 15.20 20.21
N ASP A 11 37.04 15.60 19.16
CA ASP A 11 37.69 16.67 18.49
C ASP A 11 38.56 16.21 17.31
N SER A 12 38.47 16.98 16.40
CA SER A 12 39.46 17.64 15.55
C SER A 12 40.14 16.87 14.46
N SER A 13 39.91 17.51 13.44
CA SER A 13 40.88 18.22 12.58
C SER A 13 41.64 17.34 11.59
N ALA A 14 41.40 17.73 10.44
CA ALA A 14 42.18 18.64 9.60
C ALA A 14 43.40 17.98 8.94
N LEU A 15 43.53 18.19 7.76
CA LEU A 15 44.46 18.92 6.95
C LEU A 15 44.68 18.21 5.60
N VAL A 16 44.29 18.92 4.58
CA VAL A 16 45.17 19.75 3.71
C VAL A 16 46.19 18.93 2.90
N SER A 17 46.13 19.00 1.68
CA SER A 17 46.76 19.95 0.78
C SER A 17 46.63 19.44 -0.65
N ASN A 18 46.25 20.24 -1.48
CA ASN A 18 47.01 21.23 -2.24
C ASN A 18 47.72 20.69 -3.47
N SER A 19 47.41 21.16 -4.50
CA SER A 19 48.11 21.88 -5.57
C SER A 19 47.36 21.64 -6.87
N GLY A 20 47.02 22.53 -7.63
CA GLY A 20 47.66 23.76 -7.99
C GLY A 20 47.68 23.84 -9.51
N ASN A 21 47.31 24.94 -9.90
CA ASN A 21 47.69 25.68 -11.10
C ASN A 21 46.67 25.77 -12.23
N VAL A 22 46.15 26.92 -12.31
CA VAL A 22 46.54 28.12 -13.09
C VAL A 22 46.26 28.01 -14.59
N SER A 23 45.30 28.73 -15.01
CA SER A 23 45.45 29.85 -15.91
C SER A 23 44.12 30.49 -16.22
N SER A 24 44.04 31.71 -15.78
CA SER A 24 43.87 32.95 -16.53
C SER A 24 42.65 33.08 -17.39
N GLN A 25 41.85 34.03 -16.90
CA GLN A 25 41.30 35.17 -17.64
C GLN A 25 40.19 34.90 -18.64
N THR A 26 39.05 35.33 -18.29
CA THR A 26 38.55 36.63 -18.76
C THR A 26 37.40 37.07 -17.88
N ASN A 27 37.59 38.22 -17.27
CA ASN A 27 36.55 38.97 -16.54
C ASN A 27 35.54 39.54 -17.51
N ASN A 28 34.50 38.78 -17.78
CA ASN A 28 33.29 39.33 -18.35
C ASN A 28 32.12 39.00 -17.42
N PRO A 29 31.50 40.00 -16.79
CA PRO A 29 30.39 39.74 -15.84
C PRO A 29 29.16 39.11 -16.51
N LEU A 30 29.03 39.22 -17.81
CA LEU A 30 28.00 38.53 -18.60
C LEU A 30 28.30 37.03 -18.76
N ALA A 31 29.56 36.68 -18.99
CA ALA A 31 29.98 35.25 -19.07
C ALA A 31 29.83 34.54 -17.73
N ARG A 32 30.09 35.22 -16.59
CA ARG A 32 29.82 34.68 -15.26
C ARG A 32 28.33 34.46 -14.97
N LYS A 33 27.48 35.39 -15.45
CA LYS A 33 26.03 35.20 -15.33
C LYS A 33 25.50 34.12 -16.26
N LEU A 34 26.05 34.02 -17.49
CA LEU A 34 25.66 32.99 -18.45
C LEU A 34 26.15 31.58 -17.97
N ASN A 35 27.40 31.49 -17.50
CA ASN A 35 27.88 30.23 -16.93
C ASN A 35 27.11 29.80 -15.67
N LYS A 36 26.72 30.77 -14.80
CA LYS A 36 25.89 30.47 -13.64
C LYS A 36 24.47 30.02 -14.01
N ILE A 37 23.96 30.46 -15.16
CA ILE A 37 22.65 30.03 -15.70
C ILE A 37 22.80 28.71 -16.44
N LEU A 38 23.95 28.45 -17.09
CA LEU A 38 24.24 27.20 -17.80
C LEU A 38 24.71 26.06 -16.87
N GLU A 39 25.28 26.41 -15.70
CA GLU A 39 25.65 25.45 -14.65
C GLU A 39 24.45 24.98 -13.82
N THR A 40 23.36 25.74 -13.80
CA THR A 40 22.08 25.26 -13.26
C THR A 40 21.41 24.33 -14.30
N ARG A 41 22.01 23.17 -14.51
CA ARG A 41 21.27 22.08 -15.14
C ARG A 41 20.15 21.67 -14.18
N LEU A 42 18.97 22.15 -14.51
CA LEU A 42 17.70 21.77 -13.86
C LEU A 42 17.50 20.24 -13.78
N ASP A 43 18.18 19.50 -14.64
CA ASP A 43 17.99 18.05 -14.79
C ASP A 43 18.71 17.22 -13.73
N ASN A 44 19.66 17.80 -12.96
CA ASN A 44 20.43 17.11 -11.93
C ASN A 44 20.13 17.57 -10.50
N ASP A 45 19.31 18.58 -10.33
CA ASP A 45 18.92 19.06 -9.00
C ASP A 45 17.69 18.28 -8.51
N LYS A 46 17.97 17.22 -7.74
CA LYS A 46 16.97 16.32 -7.19
C LYS A 46 15.95 17.05 -6.31
N GLU A 47 16.40 18.06 -5.58
CA GLU A 47 15.55 18.91 -4.72
C GLU A 47 14.63 19.81 -5.55
N MET A 48 15.13 20.35 -6.66
CA MET A 48 14.36 21.20 -7.57
C MET A 48 13.32 20.38 -8.36
N LEU A 49 13.65 19.16 -8.77
CA LEU A 49 12.71 18.24 -9.42
C LEU A 49 11.60 17.78 -8.47
N GLU A 50 11.93 17.51 -7.21
CA GLU A 50 10.92 17.21 -6.17
C GLU A 50 10.03 18.43 -5.87
N ALA A 51 10.60 19.61 -5.82
CA ALA A 51 9.84 20.85 -5.65
C ALA A 51 8.90 21.10 -6.84
N LEU A 52 9.36 20.91 -8.08
CA LEU A 52 8.52 21.03 -9.28
C LEU A 52 7.43 19.96 -9.33
N LYS A 53 7.70 18.73 -8.87
CA LYS A 53 6.72 17.66 -8.76
C LYS A 53 5.64 17.99 -7.73
N SER A 54 6.03 18.58 -6.61
CA SER A 54 5.09 19.05 -5.57
C SER A 54 4.24 20.23 -6.04
N LEU A 55 4.82 21.08 -6.88
CA LEU A 55 4.16 22.24 -7.46
C LEU A 55 3.14 21.85 -8.52
N SER A 56 3.43 20.83 -9.32
CA SER A 56 2.56 20.37 -10.42
C SER A 56 1.20 19.83 -9.94
N VAL A 57 1.09 19.48 -8.66
CA VAL A 57 -0.15 18.97 -8.05
C VAL A 57 -1.23 20.04 -7.93
N PHE A 58 -0.87 21.31 -7.89
CA PHE A 58 -1.84 22.41 -7.68
C PHE A 58 -1.63 23.64 -8.58
N PHE A 59 -0.59 23.62 -9.41
CA PHE A 59 -0.29 24.69 -10.35
C PHE A 59 -0.65 24.24 -11.77
N ASN A 60 -1.95 24.29 -12.09
CA ASN A 60 -2.47 23.75 -13.35
C ASN A 60 -2.49 24.77 -14.50
N GLU A 61 -2.45 26.05 -14.19
CA GLU A 61 -2.48 27.11 -15.20
C GLU A 61 -1.33 28.10 -14.99
N ASN A 62 -0.52 28.29 -16.03
CA ASN A 62 0.63 29.18 -16.00
C ASN A 62 0.23 30.60 -16.45
N SER A 63 -0.66 31.26 -15.69
CA SER A 63 -1.05 32.64 -15.92
C SER A 63 -0.23 33.61 -15.05
N LEU A 64 -0.18 34.90 -15.47
CA LEU A 64 0.50 35.95 -14.69
C LEU A 64 -0.11 36.11 -13.27
N ARG A 65 -1.39 35.80 -13.12
CA ARG A 65 -2.11 35.89 -11.85
C ARG A 65 -1.74 34.72 -10.93
N THR A 66 -1.66 33.50 -11.45
CA THR A 66 -1.26 32.33 -10.71
C THR A 66 0.21 32.40 -10.29
N ARG A 67 1.09 32.95 -11.13
CA ARG A 67 2.50 33.16 -10.75
C ARG A 67 2.68 34.15 -9.60
N ARG A 68 1.85 35.18 -9.52
CA ARG A 68 1.90 36.15 -8.41
C ARG A 68 1.40 35.57 -7.10
N ASN A 69 0.44 34.69 -7.18
CA ASN A 69 -0.18 34.05 -5.97
C ASN A 69 0.53 32.79 -5.55
N LEU A 70 1.39 32.19 -6.40
CA LEU A 70 2.05 30.90 -6.17
C LEU A 70 2.74 30.79 -4.80
N ARG A 71 3.44 31.85 -4.40
CA ARG A 71 4.11 31.88 -3.09
C ARG A 71 3.10 31.79 -1.94
N GLY A 72 2.01 32.54 -2.04
CA GLY A 72 0.95 32.54 -1.04
C GLY A 72 0.19 31.20 -0.98
N ASP A 73 0.05 30.53 -2.10
CA ASP A 73 -0.62 29.22 -2.17
C ASP A 73 0.27 28.10 -1.62
N ILE A 74 1.58 28.18 -1.85
CA ILE A 74 2.57 27.28 -1.23
C ILE A 74 2.60 27.48 0.29
N GLU A 75 2.66 28.74 0.74
CA GLU A 75 2.69 29.07 2.17
C GLU A 75 1.39 28.64 2.88
N LYS A 76 0.23 28.83 2.26
CA LYS A 76 -1.06 28.36 2.80
C LYS A 76 -1.13 26.84 2.92
N ARG A 77 -0.62 26.14 1.92
CA ARG A 77 -0.63 24.67 1.93
C ARG A 77 0.34 24.11 2.96
N SER A 78 1.51 24.73 3.10
CA SER A 78 2.47 24.38 4.15
C SER A 78 1.89 24.63 5.55
N LEU A 79 1.20 25.76 5.74
CA LEU A 79 0.52 26.07 7.00
C LEU A 79 -0.60 25.07 7.30
N SER A 80 -1.42 24.72 6.30
CA SER A 80 -2.50 23.74 6.46
C SER A 80 -1.98 22.36 6.86
N ILE A 81 -0.88 21.91 6.24
CA ILE A 81 -0.24 20.63 6.60
C ILE A 81 0.32 20.67 8.03
N ASN A 82 0.97 21.77 8.39
CA ASN A 82 1.51 21.95 9.74
C ASN A 82 0.40 22.05 10.81
N GLU A 83 -0.71 22.72 10.51
CA GLU A 83 -1.86 22.79 11.40
C GLU A 83 -2.49 21.41 11.61
N GLU A 84 -2.59 20.60 10.56
CA GLU A 84 -3.12 19.24 10.66
C GLU A 84 -2.18 18.33 11.48
N PHE A 85 -0.86 18.46 11.27
CA PHE A 85 0.15 17.78 12.07
C PHE A 85 0.07 18.17 13.57
N VAL A 86 -0.01 19.46 13.84
CA VAL A 86 -0.11 19.98 15.22
C VAL A 86 -1.40 19.50 15.89
N ARG A 87 -2.52 19.44 15.14
CA ARG A 87 -3.79 18.95 15.65
C ARG A 87 -3.73 17.47 16.04
N ILE A 88 -3.11 16.64 15.16
CA ILE A 88 -2.96 15.20 15.42
C ILE A 88 -2.03 14.98 16.64
N PHE A 89 -0.88 15.69 16.67
CA PHE A 89 0.05 15.60 17.80
C PHE A 89 -0.58 16.07 19.12
N LYS A 90 -1.45 17.10 19.06
CA LYS A 90 -2.18 17.56 20.24
C LYS A 90 -3.13 16.49 20.76
N GLY A 91 -3.88 15.79 19.86
CA GLY A 91 -4.73 14.68 20.27
C GLY A 91 -3.96 13.53 20.93
N VAL A 92 -2.84 13.12 20.33
CA VAL A 92 -1.99 12.08 20.90
C VAL A 92 -1.38 12.50 22.25
N LYS A 93 -1.05 13.79 22.40
CA LYS A 93 -0.55 14.32 23.68
C LYS A 93 -1.62 14.27 24.77
N GLU A 94 -2.85 14.70 24.45
CA GLU A 94 -3.97 14.69 25.40
C GLU A 94 -4.34 13.26 25.85
N GLU A 95 -4.31 12.27 24.93
CA GLU A 95 -4.50 10.87 25.28
C GLU A 95 -3.37 10.32 26.17
N LEU A 96 -2.12 10.68 25.88
CA LEU A 96 -0.96 10.30 26.70
C LEU A 96 -0.98 10.96 28.10
N GLU A 97 -1.41 12.21 28.17
CA GLU A 97 -1.59 12.90 29.45
C GLU A 97 -2.69 12.24 30.29
N SER A 98 -3.84 11.86 29.66
CA SER A 98 -4.91 11.13 30.34
C SER A 98 -4.44 9.77 30.89
N ILE A 99 -3.72 8.99 30.07
CA ILE A 99 -3.14 7.72 30.54
C ILE A 99 -2.13 7.93 31.67
N HIS A 100 -1.36 9.01 31.59
CA HIS A 100 -0.39 9.33 32.65
C HIS A 100 -1.08 9.69 33.97
N GLU A 101 -2.16 10.47 33.91
CA GLU A 101 -2.97 10.82 35.09
C GLU A 101 -3.62 9.58 35.73
N ASP A 102 -4.15 8.66 34.90
CA ASP A 102 -4.75 7.41 35.39
C ASP A 102 -3.72 6.50 36.07
N VAL A 103 -2.53 6.37 35.48
CA VAL A 103 -1.42 5.60 36.07
C VAL A 103 -0.94 6.24 37.38
N GLN A 104 -0.89 7.56 37.42
CA GLN A 104 -0.49 8.29 38.60
C GLN A 104 -1.51 8.17 39.74
N ALA A 105 -2.81 8.20 39.38
CA ALA A 105 -3.91 8.00 40.34
C ALA A 105 -3.89 6.57 40.91
N MET A 106 -3.67 5.55 40.05
CA MET A 106 -3.50 4.16 40.51
C MET A 106 -2.30 3.97 41.40
N SER A 107 -1.15 4.59 41.09
CA SER A 107 0.05 4.52 41.92
C SER A 107 -0.18 5.13 43.31
N SER A 108 -0.82 6.31 43.34
CA SER A 108 -1.19 6.99 44.59
C SER A 108 -2.15 6.14 45.45
N CYS A 109 -3.14 5.51 44.82
CA CYS A 109 -4.09 4.63 45.49
C CYS A 109 -3.41 3.40 46.13
N CYS A 110 -2.43 2.80 45.42
CA CYS A 110 -1.63 1.67 45.92
C CYS A 110 -0.74 2.08 47.11
N GLU A 111 -0.18 3.28 47.08
CA GLU A 111 0.63 3.81 48.23
C GLU A 111 -0.24 4.06 49.47
N ASP A 112 -1.46 4.61 49.27
CA ASP A 112 -2.40 4.85 50.36
C ASP A 112 -2.90 3.53 50.97
N MET A 113 -3.20 2.51 50.16
CA MET A 113 -3.60 1.20 50.64
C MET A 113 -2.49 0.51 51.43
N THR A 114 -1.24 0.60 50.95
CA THR A 114 -0.07 0.04 51.65
C THR A 114 0.20 0.76 52.98
N SER A 115 0.03 2.07 53.04
CA SER A 115 0.16 2.88 54.24
C SER A 115 -0.90 2.51 55.29
N ARG A 116 -2.17 2.39 54.87
CA ARG A 116 -3.29 1.99 55.78
C ARG A 116 -3.13 0.58 56.32
N LEU A 117 -2.63 -0.36 55.45
CA LEU A 117 -2.35 -1.73 55.89
C LEU A 117 -1.21 -1.80 56.94
N LYS A 118 -0.21 -0.93 56.81
CA LYS A 118 0.91 -0.89 57.74
C LYS A 118 0.50 -0.32 59.09
N ALA A 119 -0.28 0.75 59.10
CA ALA A 119 -0.83 1.35 60.32
C ALA A 119 -1.78 0.42 61.07
N ALA A 120 -2.65 -0.29 60.33
CA ALA A 120 -3.56 -1.28 60.90
C ALA A 120 -2.82 -2.49 61.53
N LYS A 121 -1.67 -2.86 60.97
CA LYS A 121 -0.83 -3.95 61.48
C LYS A 121 -0.16 -3.61 62.80
N GLU A 122 0.31 -2.38 62.95
CA GLU A 122 0.97 -1.93 64.20
C GLU A 122 -0.02 -1.79 65.38
N GLN A 123 -1.22 -1.27 65.12
CA GLN A 123 -2.26 -1.13 66.15
C GLN A 123 -2.83 -2.48 66.61
N THR A 124 -2.83 -3.49 65.75
CA THR A 124 -3.34 -4.83 66.10
C THR A 124 -2.36 -5.64 66.93
N GLN A 125 -1.05 -5.37 66.83
CA GLN A 125 -0.02 -6.13 67.53
C GLN A 125 -0.03 -5.93 69.04
N ASP A 126 -0.34 -4.74 69.52
CA ASP A 126 -0.39 -4.43 70.97
C ASP A 126 -1.64 -4.97 71.68
N LEU A 127 -2.77 -5.09 70.94
CA LEU A 127 -4.00 -5.71 71.41
C LEU A 127 -3.87 -7.23 71.53
N ILE A 128 -3.13 -7.85 70.63
CA ILE A 128 -2.93 -9.31 70.62
C ILE A 128 -2.09 -9.77 71.81
N LEU A 129 -1.08 -9.01 72.23
CA LEU A 129 -0.23 -9.35 73.38
C LEU A 129 -0.97 -9.31 74.73
N LYS A 130 -1.94 -8.42 74.89
CA LYS A 130 -2.77 -8.32 76.10
C LYS A 130 -3.83 -9.38 76.22
N THR A 131 -4.36 -9.85 75.07
CA THR A 131 -5.44 -10.84 75.05
C THR A 131 -4.91 -12.27 75.25
N ASN A 132 -3.68 -12.55 74.86
CA ASN A 132 -3.09 -13.89 74.96
C ASN A 132 -2.86 -14.40 76.40
N LYS A 133 -2.84 -13.52 77.39
CA LYS A 133 -2.61 -13.90 78.80
C LYS A 133 -3.88 -14.33 79.52
N LEU A 134 -5.06 -13.93 79.08
CA LEU A 134 -6.36 -14.24 79.66
C LEU A 134 -7.03 -15.49 79.01
N GLN A 135 -6.51 -15.94 77.87
CA GLN A 135 -7.10 -17.01 77.07
C GLN A 135 -6.61 -18.41 77.39
N GLY A 136 -5.60 -18.57 78.28
CA GLY A 136 -4.95 -19.86 78.50
C GLY A 136 -5.83 -20.96 79.14
N GLU A 137 -6.85 -20.60 79.91
CA GLU A 137 -7.71 -21.59 80.56
C GLU A 137 -9.05 -21.85 79.88
N ASN A 138 -9.63 -20.84 79.21
CA ASN A 138 -10.79 -21.06 78.34
C ASN A 138 -10.43 -21.75 77.02
N HIS A 139 -9.14 -21.73 76.70
CA HIS A 139 -8.64 -22.18 75.39
C HIS A 139 -8.79 -23.72 75.19
N ARG A 140 -8.71 -24.54 76.25
CA ARG A 140 -8.86 -26.02 76.11
C ARG A 140 -10.29 -26.46 75.83
N LEU A 141 -11.28 -25.84 76.39
CA LEU A 141 -12.70 -26.13 76.12
C LEU A 141 -13.18 -25.43 74.82
N GLU A 142 -12.70 -24.21 74.64
CA GLU A 142 -12.94 -23.46 73.43
C GLU A 142 -12.29 -24.08 72.20
N VAL A 143 -11.06 -24.61 72.31
CA VAL A 143 -10.37 -25.33 71.26
C VAL A 143 -11.10 -26.63 70.89
N ARG A 144 -11.67 -27.37 71.85
CA ARG A 144 -12.48 -28.56 71.50
C ARG A 144 -13.79 -28.21 70.80
N ALA A 145 -14.49 -27.17 71.27
CA ALA A 145 -15.69 -26.69 70.61
C ALA A 145 -15.38 -26.07 69.26
N GLN A 146 -14.28 -25.29 69.20
CA GLN A 146 -13.80 -24.70 67.96
C GLN A 146 -13.34 -25.74 66.95
N VAL A 147 -12.61 -26.80 67.38
CA VAL A 147 -12.23 -27.89 66.48
C VAL A 147 -13.47 -28.61 65.91
N ALA A 148 -14.47 -28.92 66.76
CA ALA A 148 -15.71 -29.50 66.28
C ALA A 148 -16.49 -28.57 65.34
N GLN A 149 -16.54 -27.30 65.70
CA GLN A 149 -17.21 -26.28 64.90
C GLN A 149 -16.45 -25.98 63.61
N VAL A 150 -15.12 -25.91 63.66
CA VAL A 150 -14.24 -25.78 62.50
C VAL A 150 -14.36 -27.00 61.60
N PHE A 151 -14.44 -28.22 62.16
CA PHE A 151 -14.66 -29.40 61.39
C PHE A 151 -16.01 -29.38 60.65
N LEU A 152 -17.10 -29.06 61.35
CA LEU A 152 -18.42 -28.93 60.76
C LEU A 152 -18.46 -27.80 59.72
N THR A 153 -17.90 -26.61 60.05
CA THR A 153 -17.85 -25.50 59.11
C THR A 153 -16.93 -25.73 57.93
N LYS A 154 -15.86 -26.53 58.12
CA LYS A 154 -14.87 -26.81 57.08
C LYS A 154 -15.29 -27.93 56.13
N PHE A 155 -15.97 -28.96 56.63
CA PHE A 155 -16.27 -30.17 55.88
C PHE A 155 -17.77 -30.37 55.60
N GLN A 156 -18.65 -29.51 56.08
CA GLN A 156 -20.08 -29.58 55.85
C GLN A 156 -20.61 -28.29 55.20
N LEU A 157 -21.46 -28.42 54.21
CA LEU A 157 -22.19 -27.31 53.62
C LEU A 157 -23.36 -26.88 54.47
N SER A 158 -23.68 -25.58 54.48
CA SER A 158 -24.91 -25.11 55.14
C SER A 158 -26.17 -25.61 54.41
N SER A 159 -27.30 -25.63 55.12
CA SER A 159 -28.59 -26.00 54.55
C SER A 159 -28.98 -25.11 53.36
N GLU A 160 -28.60 -23.81 53.43
CA GLU A 160 -28.87 -22.83 52.39
C GLU A 160 -27.98 -23.09 51.15
N GLU A 161 -26.68 -23.35 51.33
CA GLU A 161 -25.78 -23.70 50.26
C GLU A 161 -26.17 -24.99 49.54
N MET A 162 -26.60 -26.01 50.30
CA MET A 162 -27.15 -27.24 49.72
C MET A 162 -28.46 -27.03 48.95
N SER A 163 -29.30 -26.10 49.39
CA SER A 163 -30.54 -25.77 48.67
C SER A 163 -30.26 -25.04 47.37
N ILE A 164 -29.24 -24.13 47.35
CA ILE A 164 -28.82 -23.38 46.18
C ILE A 164 -28.23 -24.33 45.13
N LEU A 165 -27.38 -25.29 45.54
CA LEU A 165 -26.74 -26.28 44.65
C LEU A 165 -27.72 -27.39 44.18
N ARG A 166 -28.83 -27.62 44.87
CA ARG A 166 -29.92 -28.56 44.52
C ARG A 166 -31.12 -27.89 43.90
N CYS A 167 -31.11 -26.53 43.78
CA CYS A 167 -32.24 -25.78 43.22
C CYS A 167 -32.63 -26.28 41.83
N ALA A 168 -33.91 -26.08 41.47
CA ALA A 168 -34.51 -26.63 40.26
C ALA A 168 -33.64 -26.48 39.02
N ARG A 169 -33.63 -27.50 38.16
CA ARG A 169 -32.82 -27.68 36.95
C ARG A 169 -32.76 -26.47 35.98
N ASP A 170 -33.66 -25.51 36.15
CA ASP A 170 -33.82 -24.33 35.28
C ASP A 170 -33.87 -22.99 36.05
N GLY A 171 -33.41 -22.93 37.32
CA GLY A 171 -33.39 -21.72 38.12
C GLY A 171 -32.26 -20.75 37.75
N PRO A 172 -32.45 -19.41 37.94
CA PRO A 172 -31.41 -18.44 37.71
C PRO A 172 -30.21 -18.68 38.63
N ILE A 173 -29.03 -18.69 38.08
CA ILE A 173 -27.78 -18.81 38.82
C ILE A 173 -27.39 -17.42 39.37
N SER A 174 -27.17 -17.37 40.72
CA SER A 174 -26.72 -16.16 41.42
C SER A 174 -25.25 -16.25 41.81
N GLU A 175 -24.70 -15.14 42.29
CA GLU A 175 -23.33 -15.12 42.84
C GLU A 175 -23.13 -16.10 44.00
N ASP A 176 -24.19 -16.38 44.76
CA ASP A 176 -24.12 -17.29 45.90
C ASP A 176 -23.96 -18.75 45.44
N PHE A 177 -24.42 -19.09 44.24
CA PHE A 177 -24.13 -20.41 43.66
C PHE A 177 -22.62 -20.62 43.44
N PHE A 178 -21.93 -19.61 42.91
CA PHE A 178 -20.47 -19.70 42.70
C PHE A 178 -19.69 -19.79 44.01
N LYS A 179 -20.15 -19.09 45.06
CA LYS A 179 -19.59 -19.18 46.41
C LYS A 179 -19.76 -20.58 46.95
N ALA A 180 -20.96 -21.17 46.82
CA ALA A 180 -21.27 -22.52 47.25
C ALA A 180 -20.46 -23.56 46.46
N LEU A 181 -20.33 -23.42 45.14
CA LEU A 181 -19.52 -24.29 44.29
C LEU A 181 -18.03 -24.25 44.67
N ASN A 182 -17.47 -23.05 44.90
CA ASN A 182 -16.11 -22.89 45.37
C ASN A 182 -15.90 -23.53 46.73
N ARG A 183 -16.91 -23.48 47.61
CA ARG A 183 -16.84 -24.13 48.87
C ARG A 183 -16.84 -25.64 48.74
N VAL A 184 -17.65 -26.22 47.84
CA VAL A 184 -17.60 -27.65 47.51
C VAL A 184 -16.20 -28.08 47.04
N LYS A 185 -15.56 -27.30 46.17
CA LYS A 185 -14.20 -27.55 45.69
C LYS A 185 -13.20 -27.55 46.85
N ASN A 186 -13.29 -26.51 47.71
CA ASN A 186 -12.39 -26.37 48.86
C ASN A 186 -12.57 -27.56 49.85
N ILE A 187 -13.83 -27.97 50.10
CA ILE A 187 -14.10 -29.16 50.94
C ILE A 187 -13.52 -30.41 50.29
N HIS A 188 -13.68 -30.57 48.98
CA HIS A 188 -13.13 -31.72 48.25
C HIS A 188 -11.59 -31.78 48.33
N GLU A 189 -10.90 -30.67 48.23
CA GLU A 189 -9.43 -30.60 48.38
C GLU A 189 -9.01 -30.82 49.84
N ASP A 190 -9.72 -30.22 50.80
CA ASP A 190 -9.45 -30.41 52.24
C ASP A 190 -9.64 -31.86 52.67
N VAL A 191 -10.62 -32.58 52.12
CA VAL A 191 -10.85 -33.99 52.40
C VAL A 191 -9.69 -34.87 51.92
N LYS A 192 -8.98 -34.51 50.87
CA LYS A 192 -7.76 -35.22 50.45
C LYS A 192 -6.67 -35.19 51.52
N VAL A 193 -6.62 -34.10 52.30
CA VAL A 193 -5.71 -34.02 53.47
C VAL A 193 -6.23 -34.89 54.60
N LEU A 194 -7.55 -34.92 54.84
CA LEU A 194 -8.18 -35.74 55.86
C LEU A 194 -7.96 -37.25 55.60
N LEU A 195 -7.99 -37.70 54.35
CA LEU A 195 -7.73 -39.07 53.94
C LEU A 195 -6.30 -39.55 54.23
N ARG A 196 -5.36 -38.62 54.42
CA ARG A 196 -3.97 -38.94 54.84
C ARG A 196 -3.86 -39.16 56.34
N THR A 197 -4.94 -38.93 57.09
CA THR A 197 -5.03 -39.14 58.54
C THR A 197 -5.77 -40.46 58.86
N ASN A 198 -5.93 -40.79 60.14
CA ASN A 198 -6.64 -42.01 60.59
C ASN A 198 -8.18 -41.96 60.42
N GLN A 199 -8.74 -40.91 59.82
CA GLN A 199 -10.19 -40.70 59.61
C GLN A 199 -10.64 -41.05 58.19
N GLN A 200 -10.20 -42.18 57.65
CA GLN A 200 -10.39 -42.53 56.24
C GLN A 200 -11.86 -42.79 55.84
N THR A 201 -12.67 -43.43 56.71
CA THR A 201 -14.09 -43.72 56.41
C THR A 201 -14.93 -42.45 56.28
N ALA A 202 -14.84 -41.52 57.23
CA ALA A 202 -15.52 -40.22 57.16
C ALA A 202 -15.03 -39.38 55.97
N GLY A 203 -13.72 -39.43 55.70
CA GLY A 203 -13.15 -38.74 54.53
C GLY A 203 -13.69 -39.28 53.22
N LEU A 204 -13.86 -40.58 53.02
CA LEU A 204 -14.43 -41.17 51.81
C LEU A 204 -15.89 -40.82 51.63
N GLU A 205 -16.73 -40.86 52.66
CA GLU A 205 -18.14 -40.49 52.60
C GLU A 205 -18.32 -39.01 52.20
N ILE A 206 -17.54 -38.10 52.83
CA ILE A 206 -17.60 -36.69 52.47
C ILE A 206 -17.12 -36.46 51.05
N MET A 207 -16.06 -37.14 50.63
CA MET A 207 -15.52 -36.99 49.27
C MET A 207 -16.52 -37.46 48.22
N GLU A 208 -17.20 -38.58 48.41
CA GLU A 208 -18.24 -39.08 47.51
C GLU A 208 -19.42 -38.10 47.40
N GLN A 209 -19.91 -37.61 48.57
CA GLN A 209 -20.98 -36.62 48.56
C GLN A 209 -20.59 -35.30 47.86
N MET A 210 -19.38 -34.81 48.09
CA MET A 210 -18.89 -33.60 47.45
C MET A 210 -18.68 -33.82 45.95
N ALA A 211 -18.17 -34.97 45.52
CA ALA A 211 -18.01 -35.29 44.10
C ALA A 211 -19.36 -35.33 43.37
N VAL A 212 -20.38 -35.98 43.94
CA VAL A 212 -21.73 -35.99 43.34
C VAL A 212 -22.33 -34.60 43.26
N LEU A 213 -22.20 -33.79 44.33
CA LEU A 213 -22.67 -32.42 44.35
C LEU A 213 -21.92 -31.54 43.32
N GLN A 214 -20.64 -31.75 43.22
CA GLN A 214 -19.80 -31.02 42.25
C GLN A 214 -20.23 -31.34 40.82
N GLU A 215 -20.39 -32.58 40.43
CA GLU A 215 -20.81 -32.97 39.09
C GLU A 215 -22.23 -32.51 38.77
N THR A 216 -23.17 -32.63 39.70
CA THR A 216 -24.54 -32.11 39.50
C THR A 216 -24.57 -30.61 39.38
N SER A 217 -23.73 -29.89 40.12
CA SER A 217 -23.63 -28.42 40.04
C SER A 217 -23.01 -27.95 38.71
N TYR A 218 -21.98 -28.67 38.20
CA TYR A 218 -21.42 -28.37 36.87
C TYR A 218 -22.42 -28.67 35.74
N GLU A 219 -23.20 -29.75 35.85
CA GLU A 219 -24.23 -30.04 34.87
C GLU A 219 -25.34 -28.96 34.85
N GLN A 220 -25.75 -28.50 36.03
CA GLN A 220 -26.71 -27.41 36.17
C GLN A 220 -26.15 -26.10 35.60
N LEU A 221 -24.91 -25.75 35.95
CA LEU A 221 -24.21 -24.56 35.44
C LEU A 221 -24.10 -24.59 33.92
N TYR A 222 -23.74 -25.76 33.36
CA TYR A 222 -23.65 -25.98 31.94
C TYR A 222 -24.99 -25.76 31.22
N ARG A 223 -26.09 -26.35 31.72
CA ARG A 223 -27.41 -26.21 31.13
C ARG A 223 -27.90 -24.76 31.18
N TRP A 224 -27.67 -24.09 32.31
CA TRP A 224 -28.01 -22.68 32.46
C TRP A 224 -27.17 -21.81 31.48
N ALA A 225 -25.85 -22.02 31.44
CA ALA A 225 -24.97 -21.28 30.55
C ALA A 225 -25.35 -21.47 29.07
N GLN A 226 -25.71 -22.71 28.66
CA GLN A 226 -26.26 -22.95 27.32
C GLN A 226 -27.55 -22.19 27.06
N SER A 227 -28.46 -22.16 28.02
CA SER A 227 -29.73 -21.40 27.87
C SER A 227 -29.47 -19.91 27.72
N GLU A 228 -28.57 -19.34 28.53
CA GLU A 228 -28.16 -17.95 28.43
C GLU A 228 -27.49 -17.66 27.09
N CYS A 229 -26.56 -18.51 26.65
CA CYS A 229 -25.91 -18.36 25.34
C CYS A 229 -26.92 -18.37 24.19
N ARG A 230 -27.94 -19.22 24.23
CA ARG A 230 -29.04 -19.23 23.25
C ARG A 230 -29.88 -17.96 23.27
N GLY A 231 -29.99 -17.30 24.43
CA GLY A 231 -30.66 -16.01 24.58
C GLY A 231 -29.94 -14.83 23.92
N LEU A 232 -28.64 -14.94 23.71
CA LEU A 232 -27.78 -13.88 23.14
C LEU A 232 -27.93 -13.75 21.62
N THR A 233 -29.14 -13.56 21.13
CA THR A 233 -29.47 -13.49 19.70
C THR A 233 -29.57 -12.06 19.16
N GLN A 234 -29.44 -11.03 19.99
CA GLN A 234 -29.50 -9.64 19.58
C GLN A 234 -28.12 -9.13 19.10
N GLU A 235 -28.10 -8.17 18.20
CA GLU A 235 -26.88 -7.57 17.64
C GLU A 235 -26.05 -6.87 18.73
N THR A 236 -26.70 -6.08 19.56
CA THR A 236 -26.10 -5.42 20.73
C THR A 236 -26.44 -6.24 21.96
N CYS A 237 -25.56 -7.09 22.36
CA CYS A 237 -25.75 -7.97 23.51
C CYS A 237 -24.66 -7.69 24.54
N ASP A 238 -25.06 -7.12 25.66
CA ASP A 238 -24.18 -7.06 26.82
C ASP A 238 -24.06 -8.47 27.43
N VAL A 239 -22.87 -9.01 27.48
CA VAL A 239 -22.60 -10.31 28.12
C VAL A 239 -22.82 -10.16 29.62
N PRO A 240 -23.77 -10.90 30.21
CA PRO A 240 -24.00 -10.82 31.66
C PRO A 240 -22.73 -11.19 32.43
N PRO A 241 -22.34 -10.44 33.47
CA PRO A 241 -21.14 -10.77 34.25
C PRO A 241 -21.24 -12.15 34.93
N VAL A 242 -22.44 -12.59 35.22
CA VAL A 242 -22.71 -13.94 35.76
C VAL A 242 -22.33 -15.03 34.75
N LEU A 243 -22.51 -14.79 33.44
CA LEU A 243 -22.12 -15.76 32.41
C LEU A 243 -20.60 -15.85 32.28
N SER A 244 -19.87 -14.74 32.43
CA SER A 244 -18.41 -14.74 32.46
C SER A 244 -17.87 -15.53 33.67
N GLN A 245 -18.49 -15.37 34.85
CA GLN A 245 -18.17 -16.19 36.04
C GLN A 245 -18.49 -17.68 35.81
N ALA A 246 -19.59 -17.97 35.10
CA ALA A 246 -19.94 -19.35 34.74
C ALA A 246 -18.86 -19.98 33.84
N MET A 247 -18.34 -19.25 32.88
CA MET A 247 -17.24 -19.69 32.01
C MET A 247 -15.95 -19.90 32.79
N GLU A 248 -15.63 -19.03 33.73
CA GLU A 248 -14.52 -19.22 34.67
C GLU A 248 -14.67 -20.54 35.47
N ALA A 249 -15.86 -20.81 36.02
CA ALA A 249 -16.11 -22.05 36.75
C ALA A 249 -16.05 -23.30 35.86
N LEU A 250 -16.59 -23.21 34.62
CA LEU A 250 -16.60 -24.32 33.67
C LEU A 250 -15.22 -24.68 33.09
N GLN A 251 -14.22 -23.78 33.23
CA GLN A 251 -12.85 -24.09 32.77
C GLN A 251 -12.27 -25.35 33.42
N ASP A 252 -12.74 -25.74 34.63
CA ASP A 252 -12.33 -26.99 35.31
C ASP A 252 -12.85 -28.24 34.60
N ARG A 253 -13.80 -28.10 33.68
CA ARG A 253 -14.41 -29.16 32.88
C ARG A 253 -14.27 -28.82 31.39
N PRO A 254 -13.11 -29.11 30.77
CA PRO A 254 -12.81 -28.65 29.40
C PRO A 254 -13.87 -29.05 28.37
N VAL A 255 -14.52 -30.19 28.54
CA VAL A 255 -15.57 -30.67 27.63
C VAL A 255 -16.82 -29.80 27.72
N LEU A 256 -17.27 -29.50 28.95
CA LEU A 256 -18.47 -28.64 29.17
C LEU A 256 -18.18 -27.18 28.77
N PHE A 257 -16.98 -26.72 29.06
CA PHE A 257 -16.49 -25.41 28.64
C PHE A 257 -16.56 -25.26 27.11
N LYS A 258 -15.99 -26.24 26.38
CA LYS A 258 -15.99 -26.24 24.92
C LYS A 258 -17.40 -26.26 24.35
N TYR A 259 -18.26 -27.12 24.85
CA TYR A 259 -19.66 -27.18 24.37
C TYR A 259 -20.45 -25.89 24.64
N THR A 260 -20.20 -25.22 25.78
CA THR A 260 -20.84 -23.93 26.07
C THR A 260 -20.33 -22.86 25.11
N LEU A 261 -19.04 -22.87 24.83
CA LEU A 261 -18.42 -21.94 23.90
C LEU A 261 -18.91 -22.15 22.46
N ASP A 262 -19.07 -23.42 22.04
CA ASP A 262 -19.64 -23.78 20.73
C ASP A 262 -21.11 -23.34 20.60
N GLU A 263 -21.90 -23.46 21.68
CA GLU A 263 -23.28 -22.99 21.72
C GLU A 263 -23.37 -21.45 21.60
N PHE A 264 -22.49 -20.73 22.32
CA PHE A 264 -22.36 -19.29 22.18
C PHE A 264 -22.01 -18.93 20.72
N GLY A 265 -21.02 -19.58 20.14
CA GLY A 265 -20.63 -19.38 18.75
C GLY A 265 -21.78 -19.62 17.78
N THR A 266 -22.60 -20.65 18.00
CA THR A 266 -23.75 -20.97 17.15
C THR A 266 -24.88 -19.92 17.27
N ALA A 267 -25.15 -19.45 18.48
CA ALA A 267 -26.13 -18.40 18.73
C ALA A 267 -25.69 -17.07 18.07
N ARG A 268 -24.41 -16.69 18.27
CA ARG A 268 -23.84 -15.47 17.68
C ARG A 268 -23.74 -15.56 16.16
N ARG A 269 -23.36 -16.73 15.61
CA ARG A 269 -23.41 -16.99 14.17
C ARG A 269 -24.77 -16.68 13.57
N SER A 270 -25.84 -17.15 14.24
CA SER A 270 -27.21 -16.91 13.78
C SER A 270 -27.60 -15.42 13.86
N ALA A 271 -27.13 -14.72 14.90
CA ALA A 271 -27.33 -13.28 15.08
C ALA A 271 -26.59 -12.48 14.00
N VAL A 272 -25.32 -12.76 13.76
CA VAL A 272 -24.48 -12.08 12.74
C VAL A 272 -25.05 -12.30 11.34
N VAL A 273 -25.45 -13.53 10.99
CA VAL A 273 -26.08 -13.80 9.68
C VAL A 273 -27.37 -13.00 9.52
N ARG A 274 -28.22 -12.95 10.54
CA ARG A 274 -29.46 -12.17 10.51
C ARG A 274 -29.16 -10.69 10.37
N GLY A 275 -28.24 -10.15 11.19
CA GLY A 275 -27.81 -8.76 11.15
C GLY A 275 -27.26 -8.37 9.78
N PHE A 276 -26.44 -9.24 9.17
CA PHE A 276 -25.93 -9.03 7.82
C PHE A 276 -27.04 -8.96 6.77
N ILE A 277 -28.00 -9.88 6.81
CA ILE A 277 -29.14 -9.88 5.89
C ILE A 277 -30.04 -8.66 6.11
N ASP A 278 -30.28 -8.28 7.37
CA ASP A 278 -31.05 -7.10 7.69
C ASP A 278 -30.33 -5.81 7.24
N ALA A 279 -29.02 -5.69 7.44
CA ALA A 279 -28.22 -4.59 6.93
C ALA A 279 -28.26 -4.49 5.40
N LEU A 280 -28.25 -5.63 4.72
CA LEU A 280 -28.37 -5.68 3.26
C LEU A 280 -29.73 -5.20 2.77
N THR A 281 -30.83 -5.70 3.37
CA THR A 281 -32.18 -5.61 2.79
C THR A 281 -33.08 -4.58 3.46
N ARG A 282 -32.92 -4.35 4.77
CA ARG A 282 -33.78 -3.48 5.58
C ARG A 282 -33.09 -2.20 6.03
N GLY A 283 -31.77 -2.27 6.25
CA GLY A 283 -31.02 -1.19 6.88
C GLY A 283 -31.21 -1.15 8.39
N GLY A 284 -30.70 -0.08 9.01
CA GLY A 284 -30.75 0.11 10.45
C GLY A 284 -32.11 0.48 11.00
N PRO A 285 -32.27 0.50 12.35
CA PRO A 285 -33.50 0.90 13.02
C PRO A 285 -33.93 2.31 12.59
N GLY A 286 -35.20 2.46 12.18
CA GLY A 286 -35.70 3.75 11.68
C GLY A 286 -35.27 4.10 10.26
N GLY A 287 -34.68 3.15 9.50
CA GLY A 287 -34.24 3.36 8.11
C GLY A 287 -32.89 4.06 7.97
N THR A 288 -32.14 4.19 9.05
CA THR A 288 -30.77 4.73 9.04
C THR A 288 -29.82 3.77 9.78
N PRO A 289 -28.71 3.31 9.17
CA PRO A 289 -28.32 3.49 7.77
C PRO A 289 -29.28 2.82 6.78
N ARG A 290 -29.28 3.31 5.54
CA ARG A 290 -30.11 2.73 4.46
C ARG A 290 -29.64 1.31 4.12
N PRO A 291 -30.52 0.45 3.57
CA PRO A 291 -30.13 -0.88 3.11
C PRO A 291 -28.94 -0.80 2.15
N ILE A 292 -27.97 -1.66 2.36
CA ILE A 292 -26.73 -1.69 1.53
C ILE A 292 -27.09 -1.98 0.05
N GLU A 293 -28.12 -2.81 -0.21
CA GLU A 293 -28.58 -3.14 -1.57
C GLU A 293 -29.07 -1.93 -2.36
N MET A 294 -29.46 -0.84 -1.72
CA MET A 294 -29.79 0.41 -2.41
C MET A 294 -28.61 1.04 -3.14
N HIS A 295 -27.38 0.68 -2.75
CA HIS A 295 -26.14 1.14 -3.38
C HIS A 295 -25.58 0.14 -4.40
N SER A 296 -26.36 -0.86 -4.81
CA SER A 296 -25.94 -1.88 -5.80
C SER A 296 -25.56 -1.30 -7.17
N HIS A 297 -26.00 -0.09 -7.49
CA HIS A 297 -25.62 0.65 -8.70
C HIS A 297 -24.17 1.19 -8.65
N ASP A 298 -23.57 1.30 -7.46
CA ASP A 298 -22.17 1.67 -7.25
C ASP A 298 -21.41 0.47 -6.67
N PRO A 299 -20.69 -0.29 -7.51
CA PRO A 299 -19.98 -1.51 -7.09
C PRO A 299 -19.00 -1.30 -5.94
N MET A 300 -18.25 -0.18 -5.95
CA MET A 300 -17.25 0.12 -4.92
C MET A 300 -17.90 0.36 -3.56
N ARG A 301 -18.94 1.17 -3.55
CA ARG A 301 -19.70 1.47 -2.35
C ARG A 301 -20.43 0.24 -1.84
N TYR A 302 -21.09 -0.50 -2.73
CA TYR A 302 -21.84 -1.69 -2.36
C TYR A 302 -20.95 -2.77 -1.69
N VAL A 303 -19.82 -3.10 -2.29
CA VAL A 303 -18.87 -4.06 -1.72
C VAL A 303 -18.18 -3.48 -0.49
N GLY A 304 -17.82 -2.20 -0.53
CA GLY A 304 -17.20 -1.49 0.59
C GLY A 304 -18.09 -1.47 1.84
N ASP A 305 -19.38 -1.15 1.70
CA ASP A 305 -20.34 -1.11 2.80
C ASP A 305 -20.56 -2.51 3.40
N MET A 306 -20.63 -3.57 2.56
CA MET A 306 -20.70 -4.96 3.03
C MET A 306 -19.47 -5.37 3.85
N LEU A 307 -18.29 -5.08 3.36
CA LEU A 307 -17.03 -5.43 4.02
C LEU A 307 -16.80 -4.59 5.29
N ALA A 308 -17.19 -3.32 5.27
CA ALA A 308 -17.12 -2.44 6.45
C ALA A 308 -18.04 -2.94 7.57
N TRP A 309 -19.28 -3.30 7.22
CA TRP A 309 -20.22 -3.90 8.17
C TRP A 309 -19.63 -5.18 8.76
N LEU A 310 -19.08 -6.04 7.90
CA LEU A 310 -18.51 -7.31 8.32
C LEU A 310 -17.28 -7.13 9.21
N HIS A 311 -16.41 -6.18 8.90
CA HIS A 311 -15.28 -5.81 9.74
C HIS A 311 -15.73 -5.37 11.14
N GLN A 312 -16.74 -4.49 11.21
CA GLN A 312 -17.30 -4.01 12.46
C GLN A 312 -17.96 -5.16 13.26
N ALA A 313 -18.75 -6.00 12.58
CA ALA A 313 -19.39 -7.14 13.22
C ALA A 313 -18.34 -8.13 13.78
N THR A 314 -17.28 -8.41 13.01
CA THR A 314 -16.20 -9.30 13.48
C THR A 314 -15.48 -8.74 14.70
N ALA A 315 -15.22 -7.43 14.73
CA ALA A 315 -14.61 -6.76 15.87
C ALA A 315 -15.52 -6.82 17.10
N SER A 316 -16.82 -6.53 16.95
CA SER A 316 -17.81 -6.64 18.02
C SER A 316 -17.93 -8.06 18.57
N GLU A 317 -17.90 -9.08 17.70
CA GLU A 317 -17.96 -10.47 18.18
C GLU A 317 -16.71 -10.88 18.95
N LYS A 318 -15.54 -10.37 18.54
CA LYS A 318 -14.32 -10.54 19.33
C LYS A 318 -14.43 -9.88 20.70
N GLU A 319 -14.93 -8.66 20.77
CA GLU A 319 -15.15 -7.94 22.03
C GLU A 319 -16.15 -8.69 22.94
N HIS A 320 -17.22 -9.25 22.39
CA HIS A 320 -18.18 -10.08 23.15
C HIS A 320 -17.52 -11.32 23.73
N LEU A 321 -16.66 -11.99 22.95
CA LEU A 321 -15.89 -13.15 23.40
C LEU A 321 -14.84 -12.79 24.45
N GLU A 322 -14.15 -11.66 24.28
CA GLU A 322 -13.20 -11.15 25.29
C GLU A 322 -13.92 -10.82 26.60
N ALA A 323 -15.12 -10.24 26.54
CA ALA A 323 -15.95 -9.98 27.71
C ALA A 323 -16.41 -11.30 28.38
N LEU A 324 -16.81 -12.28 27.59
CA LEU A 324 -17.22 -13.60 28.07
C LEU A 324 -16.09 -14.35 28.77
N LEU A 325 -14.89 -14.32 28.20
CA LEU A 325 -13.72 -15.06 28.65
C LEU A 325 -12.77 -14.24 29.55
N LYS A 326 -13.17 -13.04 29.95
CA LYS A 326 -12.34 -12.13 30.73
C LYS A 326 -11.73 -12.71 32.00
N GLN A 327 -12.44 -13.65 32.65
CA GLN A 327 -12.03 -14.27 33.91
C GLN A 327 -11.37 -15.65 33.72
N VAL A 328 -11.32 -16.15 32.48
CA VAL A 328 -10.76 -17.47 32.14
C VAL A 328 -9.25 -17.39 32.03
N THR A 329 -8.53 -18.29 32.70
CA THR A 329 -7.04 -18.28 32.77
C THR A 329 -6.38 -19.48 32.10
N VAL A 330 -7.12 -20.30 31.36
CA VAL A 330 -6.60 -21.51 30.69
C VAL A 330 -5.64 -21.13 29.56
N GLN A 331 -4.55 -21.88 29.43
CA GLN A 331 -3.65 -21.74 28.28
C GLN A 331 -4.37 -22.11 26.98
N GLY A 332 -4.19 -21.29 25.90
CA GLY A 332 -4.85 -21.51 24.61
C GLY A 332 -6.23 -20.87 24.46
N VAL A 333 -6.63 -19.97 25.36
CA VAL A 333 -7.89 -19.20 25.26
C VAL A 333 -7.92 -18.38 23.98
N GLU A 334 -6.79 -17.79 23.60
CA GLU A 334 -6.68 -16.98 22.38
C GLU A 334 -6.95 -17.81 21.12
N ASP A 335 -6.40 -19.03 21.04
CA ASP A 335 -6.65 -19.93 19.91
C ASP A 335 -8.12 -20.35 19.84
N SER A 336 -8.74 -20.60 21.00
CA SER A 336 -10.17 -20.92 21.09
C SER A 336 -11.04 -19.73 20.69
N MET A 337 -10.67 -18.50 21.07
CA MET A 337 -11.36 -17.28 20.64
C MET A 337 -11.29 -17.12 19.12
N GLN A 338 -10.11 -17.31 18.52
CA GLN A 338 -9.95 -17.23 17.07
C GLN A 338 -10.80 -18.27 16.34
N GLU A 339 -10.82 -19.52 16.85
CA GLU A 339 -11.65 -20.60 16.29
C GLU A 339 -13.14 -20.22 16.33
N ILE A 340 -13.63 -19.69 17.47
CA ILE A 340 -15.04 -19.32 17.63
C ILE A 340 -15.42 -18.08 16.80
N VAL A 341 -14.57 -17.05 16.72
CA VAL A 341 -14.81 -15.90 15.84
C VAL A 341 -14.88 -16.37 14.38
N GLY A 342 -14.00 -17.30 13.99
CA GLY A 342 -14.03 -17.93 12.67
C GLY A 342 -15.35 -18.68 12.43
N HIS A 343 -15.84 -19.43 13.40
CA HIS A 343 -17.12 -20.14 13.32
C HIS A 343 -18.33 -19.17 13.26
N ILE A 344 -18.32 -18.09 14.04
CA ILE A 344 -19.37 -17.07 14.05
C ILE A 344 -19.49 -16.44 12.66
N THR A 345 -18.37 -16.06 12.08
CA THR A 345 -18.31 -15.36 10.80
C THR A 345 -18.52 -16.25 9.58
N GLU A 346 -18.36 -17.57 9.72
CA GLU A 346 -18.55 -18.52 8.61
C GLU A 346 -19.93 -18.42 7.96
N GLY A 347 -20.99 -18.14 8.77
CA GLY A 347 -22.36 -18.08 8.27
C GLY A 347 -22.62 -17.02 7.22
N VAL A 348 -21.83 -15.94 7.20
CA VAL A 348 -21.97 -14.84 6.23
C VAL A 348 -21.17 -15.06 4.95
N CYS A 349 -20.28 -16.05 4.90
CA CYS A 349 -19.41 -16.32 3.76
C CYS A 349 -20.18 -16.52 2.46
N ARG A 350 -21.22 -17.36 2.49
CA ARG A 350 -22.01 -17.68 1.28
C ARG A 350 -22.79 -16.48 0.75
N PRO A 351 -23.60 -15.75 1.56
CA PRO A 351 -24.31 -14.57 1.07
C PRO A 351 -23.37 -13.45 0.61
N LEU A 352 -22.22 -13.27 1.28
CA LEU A 352 -21.18 -12.33 0.85
C LEU A 352 -20.60 -12.73 -0.49
N LYS A 353 -20.15 -13.98 -0.63
CA LYS A 353 -19.54 -14.52 -1.84
C LYS A 353 -20.44 -14.32 -3.06
N VAL A 354 -21.71 -14.75 -2.96
CA VAL A 354 -22.66 -14.65 -4.08
C VAL A 354 -22.82 -13.20 -4.55
N ARG A 355 -22.92 -12.25 -3.63
CA ARG A 355 -23.10 -10.84 -3.99
C ARG A 355 -21.86 -10.22 -4.63
N ILE A 356 -20.69 -10.50 -4.07
CA ILE A 356 -19.44 -10.00 -4.63
C ILE A 356 -19.16 -10.66 -5.99
N GLU A 357 -19.39 -11.97 -6.14
CA GLU A 357 -19.28 -12.66 -7.43
C GLU A 357 -20.18 -12.03 -8.49
N GLN A 358 -21.44 -11.71 -8.15
CA GLN A 358 -22.36 -11.04 -9.08
C GLN A 358 -21.82 -9.69 -9.55
N VAL A 359 -21.22 -8.91 -8.65
CA VAL A 359 -20.60 -7.62 -9.00
C VAL A 359 -19.40 -7.82 -9.92
N ILE A 360 -18.54 -8.80 -9.63
CA ILE A 360 -17.33 -9.07 -10.42
C ILE A 360 -17.70 -9.60 -11.80
N VAL A 361 -18.66 -10.54 -11.90
CA VAL A 361 -19.09 -11.18 -13.16
C VAL A 361 -19.87 -10.21 -14.05
N ALA A 362 -20.51 -9.19 -13.48
CA ALA A 362 -21.17 -8.13 -14.27
C ALA A 362 -20.19 -7.29 -15.10
N GLU A 363 -18.87 -7.55 -15.03
CA GLU A 363 -17.81 -6.86 -15.76
C GLU A 363 -17.89 -5.33 -15.68
N PRO A 364 -17.80 -4.75 -14.49
CA PRO A 364 -17.99 -3.31 -14.28
C PRO A 364 -16.88 -2.43 -14.88
N GLY A 365 -15.94 -3.04 -15.60
CA GLY A 365 -14.77 -2.39 -16.20
C GLY A 365 -13.46 -2.64 -15.45
N ALA A 366 -12.34 -2.55 -16.17
CA ALA A 366 -11.01 -2.91 -15.65
C ALA A 366 -10.63 -2.09 -14.40
N VAL A 367 -10.84 -0.78 -14.43
CA VAL A 367 -10.50 0.11 -13.29
C VAL A 367 -11.28 -0.24 -12.02
N LEU A 368 -12.57 -0.54 -12.17
CA LEU A 368 -13.41 -0.93 -11.02
C LEU A 368 -13.02 -2.30 -10.49
N LEU A 369 -12.74 -3.27 -11.36
CA LEU A 369 -12.24 -4.60 -10.96
C LEU A 369 -10.93 -4.50 -10.19
N TYR A 370 -10.03 -3.62 -10.63
CA TYR A 370 -8.78 -3.36 -9.92
C TYR A 370 -9.01 -2.75 -8.53
N LYS A 371 -9.86 -1.72 -8.46
CA LYS A 371 -10.24 -1.10 -7.17
C LYS A 371 -10.91 -2.09 -6.23
N LEU A 372 -11.80 -2.94 -6.75
CA LEU A 372 -12.44 -4.01 -5.97
C LEU A 372 -11.42 -5.03 -5.45
N SER A 373 -10.46 -5.44 -6.30
CA SER A 373 -9.37 -6.34 -5.88
C SER A 373 -8.56 -5.74 -4.72
N ASN A 374 -8.20 -4.46 -4.80
CA ASN A 374 -7.48 -3.76 -3.75
C ASN A 374 -8.32 -3.61 -2.46
N LEU A 375 -9.60 -3.30 -2.61
CA LEU A 375 -10.55 -3.21 -1.48
C LEU A 375 -10.67 -4.54 -0.74
N LEU A 376 -10.83 -5.64 -1.48
CA LEU A 376 -10.90 -7.00 -0.93
C LEU A 376 -9.60 -7.37 -0.20
N LYS A 377 -8.45 -7.06 -0.79
CA LYS A 377 -7.14 -7.30 -0.17
C LYS A 377 -6.95 -6.50 1.12
N PHE A 378 -7.37 -5.23 1.11
CA PHE A 378 -7.35 -4.38 2.29
C PHE A 378 -8.18 -4.96 3.43
N TYR A 379 -9.44 -5.34 3.15
CA TYR A 379 -10.30 -5.93 4.20
C TYR A 379 -9.85 -7.31 4.63
N HIS A 380 -9.30 -8.12 3.71
CA HIS A 380 -8.65 -9.38 4.08
C HIS A 380 -7.56 -9.16 5.13
N HIS A 381 -6.66 -8.20 4.89
CA HIS A 381 -5.59 -7.87 5.83
C HIS A 381 -6.13 -7.34 7.17
N THR A 382 -7.10 -6.43 7.11
CA THR A 382 -7.69 -5.80 8.30
C THR A 382 -8.45 -6.82 9.17
N ILE A 383 -9.26 -7.67 8.55
CA ILE A 383 -10.02 -8.72 9.24
C ILE A 383 -9.09 -9.81 9.75
N SER A 384 -8.01 -10.15 9.04
CA SER A 384 -7.01 -11.11 9.51
C SER A 384 -6.32 -10.64 10.81
N GLY A 385 -6.14 -9.33 10.98
CA GLY A 385 -5.66 -8.75 12.23
C GLY A 385 -6.59 -8.93 13.41
N ILE A 386 -7.90 -9.09 13.17
CA ILE A 386 -8.90 -9.34 14.22
C ILE A 386 -9.02 -10.83 14.54
N ILE A 387 -9.18 -11.67 13.50
CA ILE A 387 -9.40 -13.11 13.65
C ILE A 387 -8.10 -13.86 14.01
N GLY A 388 -6.95 -13.30 13.68
CA GLY A 388 -5.65 -13.93 13.80
C GLY A 388 -5.27 -14.76 12.55
N THR A 389 -4.19 -15.52 12.67
CA THR A 389 -3.62 -16.31 11.57
C THR A 389 -4.28 -17.67 11.37
N SER A 390 -5.32 -18.00 12.14
CA SER A 390 -6.06 -19.25 11.97
C SER A 390 -6.78 -19.29 10.62
N VAL A 391 -6.94 -20.48 10.06
CA VAL A 391 -7.64 -20.71 8.79
C VAL A 391 -9.13 -20.45 8.98
N SER A 392 -9.56 -19.22 8.76
CA SER A 392 -10.97 -18.82 8.83
C SER A 392 -11.64 -18.92 7.46
N SER A 393 -12.83 -19.52 7.40
CA SER A 393 -13.65 -19.61 6.19
C SER A 393 -13.94 -18.23 5.59
N LEU A 394 -14.06 -17.19 6.43
CA LEU A 394 -14.26 -15.81 5.98
C LEU A 394 -13.05 -15.27 5.23
N LEU A 395 -11.84 -15.44 5.78
CA LEU A 395 -10.61 -14.99 5.13
C LEU A 395 -10.39 -15.72 3.80
N ILE A 396 -10.64 -17.03 3.77
CA ILE A 396 -10.59 -17.83 2.52
C ILE A 396 -11.58 -17.26 1.49
N THR A 397 -12.80 -16.97 1.90
CA THR A 397 -13.84 -16.43 1.01
C THR A 397 -13.43 -15.06 0.44
N ILE A 398 -12.92 -14.15 1.26
CA ILE A 398 -12.47 -12.84 0.81
C ILE A 398 -11.26 -12.97 -0.14
N GLU A 399 -10.30 -13.87 0.16
CA GLU A 399 -9.16 -14.13 -0.69
C GLU A 399 -9.57 -14.75 -2.04
N GLU A 400 -10.53 -15.68 -2.05
CA GLU A 400 -11.09 -16.22 -3.29
C GLU A 400 -11.70 -15.12 -4.16
N MET A 401 -12.43 -14.17 -3.55
CA MET A 401 -13.03 -13.04 -4.27
C MET A 401 -11.97 -12.04 -4.76
N HIS A 402 -10.93 -11.82 -3.96
CA HIS A 402 -9.77 -11.04 -4.38
C HIS A 402 -9.10 -11.64 -5.61
N VAL A 403 -8.78 -12.93 -5.56
CA VAL A 403 -8.16 -13.66 -6.68
C VAL A 403 -9.06 -13.65 -7.92
N LEU A 404 -10.37 -13.85 -7.74
CA LEU A 404 -11.35 -13.78 -8.83
C LEU A 404 -11.40 -12.39 -9.45
N SER A 405 -11.51 -11.33 -8.64
CA SER A 405 -11.54 -9.94 -9.13
C SER A 405 -10.25 -9.59 -9.87
N LYS A 406 -9.11 -10.00 -9.35
CA LYS A 406 -7.81 -9.81 -10.00
C LYS A 406 -7.71 -10.56 -11.33
N LYS A 407 -8.18 -11.81 -11.37
CA LYS A 407 -8.24 -12.60 -12.61
C LYS A 407 -9.14 -11.95 -13.66
N MET A 408 -10.32 -11.47 -13.26
CA MET A 408 -11.25 -10.79 -14.18
C MET A 408 -10.69 -9.45 -14.65
N PHE A 409 -9.95 -8.74 -13.78
CA PHE A 409 -9.23 -7.54 -14.16
C PHE A 409 -8.22 -7.80 -15.28
N PHE A 410 -7.32 -8.78 -15.11
CA PHE A 410 -6.34 -9.12 -16.16
C PHE A 410 -6.99 -9.68 -17.43
N ASN A 411 -8.07 -10.44 -17.29
CA ASN A 411 -8.85 -10.89 -18.42
C ASN A 411 -9.45 -9.71 -19.20
N SER A 412 -10.01 -8.72 -18.49
CA SER A 412 -10.54 -7.49 -19.11
C SER A 412 -9.45 -6.71 -19.86
N LEU A 413 -8.23 -6.60 -19.27
CA LEU A 413 -7.08 -5.99 -19.96
C LEU A 413 -6.66 -6.78 -21.20
N SER A 414 -6.62 -8.11 -21.12
CA SER A 414 -6.30 -8.98 -22.25
C SER A 414 -7.31 -8.87 -23.38
N VAL A 415 -8.60 -8.82 -23.06
CA VAL A 415 -9.68 -8.60 -24.03
C VAL A 415 -9.55 -7.21 -24.66
N HIS A 416 -9.22 -6.19 -23.87
CA HIS A 416 -8.97 -4.85 -24.39
C HIS A 416 -7.79 -4.85 -25.38
N ALA A 417 -6.68 -5.48 -25.01
CA ALA A 417 -5.51 -5.63 -25.87
C ALA A 417 -5.83 -6.39 -27.18
N SER A 418 -6.60 -7.47 -27.10
CA SER A 418 -7.04 -8.20 -28.29
C SER A 418 -7.90 -7.35 -29.23
N ARG A 419 -8.84 -6.58 -28.66
CA ARG A 419 -9.69 -5.66 -29.46
C ARG A 419 -8.88 -4.55 -30.14
N LEU A 420 -7.80 -4.08 -29.52
CA LEU A 420 -6.88 -3.13 -30.13
C LEU A 420 -6.19 -3.72 -31.35
N MET A 421 -5.78 -4.99 -31.28
CA MET A 421 -5.12 -5.67 -32.40
C MET A 421 -6.08 -6.05 -33.50
N ASP A 422 -7.38 -6.27 -33.21
CA ASP A 422 -8.41 -6.55 -34.21
C ASP A 422 -8.77 -5.32 -35.06
N LYS A 423 -8.61 -4.12 -34.50
CA LYS A 423 -8.96 -2.84 -35.16
C LYS A 423 -7.73 -1.93 -35.20
N VAL A 424 -6.77 -2.32 -36.04
CA VAL A 424 -5.59 -1.47 -36.25
C VAL A 424 -5.99 -0.18 -36.96
N GLU A 425 -5.85 0.95 -36.28
CA GLU A 425 -6.07 2.27 -36.87
C GLU A 425 -4.85 2.68 -37.71
N LEU A 426 -5.09 3.31 -38.85
CA LEU A 426 -4.02 3.94 -39.62
C LEU A 426 -3.55 5.22 -38.90
N PRO A 427 -2.26 5.53 -38.99
CA PRO A 427 -1.75 6.77 -38.46
C PRO A 427 -2.47 7.98 -39.06
N PRO A 428 -2.80 8.99 -38.25
CA PRO A 428 -3.43 10.22 -38.78
C PRO A 428 -2.46 11.00 -39.67
N PRO A 429 -2.96 11.92 -40.51
CA PRO A 429 -2.13 12.69 -41.46
C PRO A 429 -1.06 13.56 -40.79
N ASP A 430 -1.26 13.93 -39.54
CA ASP A 430 -0.32 14.70 -38.72
C ASP A 430 0.70 13.80 -37.98
N LEU A 431 0.73 12.52 -38.27
CA LEU A 431 1.61 11.52 -37.64
C LEU A 431 1.56 11.56 -36.10
N GLY A 432 0.45 12.05 -35.55
CA GLY A 432 0.17 12.06 -34.11
C GLY A 432 -0.28 10.68 -33.62
N PRO A 433 -0.42 10.52 -32.30
CA PRO A 433 -0.90 9.30 -31.70
C PRO A 433 -2.35 9.01 -32.11
N THR A 434 -2.64 7.75 -32.38
CA THR A 434 -4.01 7.30 -32.74
C THR A 434 -5.00 7.47 -31.57
N ALA A 435 -6.29 7.52 -31.87
CA ALA A 435 -7.33 7.62 -30.84
C ALA A 435 -7.32 6.40 -29.91
N SER A 436 -7.10 5.20 -30.44
CA SER A 436 -6.97 3.96 -29.67
C SER A 436 -5.80 4.03 -28.68
N LEU A 437 -4.64 4.55 -29.10
CA LEU A 437 -3.48 4.75 -28.23
C LEU A 437 -3.83 5.70 -27.08
N THR A 438 -4.41 6.85 -27.40
CA THR A 438 -4.77 7.88 -26.40
C THR A 438 -5.79 7.36 -25.39
N GLN A 439 -6.82 6.64 -25.83
CA GLN A 439 -7.83 6.03 -24.97
C GLN A 439 -7.23 4.97 -24.06
N THR A 440 -6.33 4.12 -24.59
CA THR A 440 -5.69 3.07 -23.80
C THR A 440 -4.70 3.64 -22.79
N LEU A 441 -3.97 4.70 -23.14
CA LEU A 441 -3.13 5.42 -22.17
C LEU A 441 -3.96 6.13 -21.09
N SER A 442 -5.15 6.62 -21.42
CA SER A 442 -6.07 7.15 -20.40
C SER A 442 -6.54 6.05 -19.43
N LEU A 443 -6.91 4.87 -19.96
CA LEU A 443 -7.22 3.71 -19.13
C LEU A 443 -6.03 3.30 -18.25
N LEU A 444 -4.84 3.22 -18.82
CA LEU A 444 -3.62 2.91 -18.07
C LEU A 444 -3.40 3.92 -16.95
N ARG A 445 -3.52 5.21 -17.23
CA ARG A 445 -3.38 6.27 -16.23
C ARG A 445 -4.38 6.14 -15.08
N GLU A 446 -5.64 5.80 -15.37
CA GLU A 446 -6.66 5.57 -14.35
C GLU A 446 -6.34 4.36 -13.47
N VAL A 447 -5.87 3.26 -14.07
CA VAL A 447 -5.43 2.08 -13.33
C VAL A 447 -4.24 2.40 -12.45
N LEU A 448 -3.23 3.10 -12.98
CA LEU A 448 -2.03 3.49 -12.24
C LEU A 448 -2.33 4.48 -11.11
N ALA A 449 -3.20 5.47 -11.35
CA ALA A 449 -3.65 6.40 -10.30
C ALA A 449 -4.39 5.66 -9.17
N SER A 450 -5.17 4.62 -9.52
CA SER A 450 -5.81 3.75 -8.53
C SER A 450 -4.80 2.89 -7.75
N HIS A 451 -3.68 2.53 -8.39
CA HIS A 451 -2.58 1.80 -7.78
C HIS A 451 -1.82 2.67 -6.77
N ASP A 452 -1.51 3.92 -7.10
CA ASP A 452 -0.81 4.85 -6.20
C ASP A 452 -1.62 5.19 -4.95
N SER A 453 -2.95 5.21 -5.08
CA SER A 453 -3.86 5.41 -3.95
C SER A 453 -4.12 4.15 -3.11
N SER A 454 -3.55 3.01 -3.48
CA SER A 454 -3.74 1.74 -2.77
C SER A 454 -2.99 1.71 -1.42
N VAL A 455 -3.65 1.19 -0.40
CA VAL A 455 -3.10 1.04 0.98
C VAL A 455 -2.22 -0.22 1.13
N LEU A 456 -2.01 -0.97 0.04
CA LEU A 456 -1.22 -2.20 0.07
C LEU A 456 0.28 -1.95 0.28
N PRO A 457 1.02 -2.91 0.89
CA PRO A 457 2.47 -2.84 1.01
C PRO A 457 3.18 -2.72 -0.36
N LEU A 458 4.30 -2.01 -0.37
CA LEU A 458 5.04 -1.63 -1.58
C LEU A 458 5.44 -2.85 -2.45
N ASP A 459 5.94 -3.92 -1.81
CA ASP A 459 6.41 -5.13 -2.51
C ASP A 459 5.28 -5.86 -3.25
N ALA A 460 4.09 -5.92 -2.66
CA ALA A 460 2.92 -6.53 -3.29
C ALA A 460 2.43 -5.72 -4.50
N ARG A 461 2.56 -4.38 -4.43
CA ARG A 461 2.19 -3.48 -5.52
C ARG A 461 3.11 -3.59 -6.72
N GLN A 462 4.41 -3.76 -6.50
CA GLN A 462 5.41 -3.78 -7.58
C GLN A 462 5.23 -4.95 -8.56
N ALA A 463 4.91 -6.14 -8.06
CA ALA A 463 4.68 -7.32 -8.91
C ALA A 463 3.44 -7.16 -9.81
N ASP A 464 2.34 -6.69 -9.24
CA ASP A 464 1.09 -6.45 -9.97
C ASP A 464 1.24 -5.36 -11.02
N PHE A 465 1.99 -4.32 -10.68
CA PHE A 465 2.29 -3.20 -11.56
C PHE A 465 3.03 -3.61 -12.82
N ALA A 466 4.09 -4.44 -12.67
CA ALA A 466 4.83 -4.96 -13.81
C ALA A 466 3.94 -5.76 -14.76
N GLN A 467 3.01 -6.55 -14.22
CA GLN A 467 2.07 -7.33 -15.02
C GLN A 467 1.06 -6.42 -15.76
N VAL A 468 0.53 -5.38 -15.10
CA VAL A 468 -0.38 -4.41 -15.72
C VAL A 468 0.29 -3.71 -16.89
N LEU A 469 1.54 -3.25 -16.70
CA LEU A 469 2.31 -2.63 -17.77
C LEU A 469 2.51 -3.58 -18.95
N SER A 470 2.87 -4.84 -18.70
CA SER A 470 3.03 -5.82 -19.79
C SER A 470 1.72 -6.09 -20.53
N CYS A 471 0.59 -6.17 -19.84
CA CYS A 471 -0.71 -6.44 -20.48
C CYS A 471 -1.21 -5.29 -21.36
N ILE A 472 -0.79 -4.06 -21.12
CA ILE A 472 -1.27 -2.88 -21.85
C ILE A 472 -0.19 -2.32 -22.78
N LEU A 473 1.03 -2.13 -22.27
CA LEU A 473 2.08 -1.42 -22.99
C LEU A 473 2.65 -2.25 -24.14
N ASP A 474 2.86 -3.55 -23.94
CA ASP A 474 3.42 -4.41 -24.97
C ASP A 474 2.49 -4.52 -26.19
N PRO A 475 1.15 -4.73 -26.04
CA PRO A 475 0.20 -4.65 -27.16
C PRO A 475 0.15 -3.26 -27.82
N LEU A 476 0.28 -2.18 -27.06
CA LEU A 476 0.32 -0.83 -27.62
C LEU A 476 1.56 -0.61 -28.50
N LEU A 477 2.72 -1.07 -28.05
CA LEU A 477 3.94 -1.02 -28.85
C LEU A 477 3.81 -1.81 -30.14
N GLN A 478 3.21 -3.00 -30.06
CA GLN A 478 2.92 -3.82 -31.22
C GLN A 478 1.92 -3.13 -32.15
N LEU A 479 0.85 -2.55 -31.61
CA LEU A 479 -0.13 -1.80 -32.38
C LEU A 479 0.52 -0.64 -33.15
N CYS A 480 1.37 0.16 -32.50
CA CYS A 480 2.08 1.25 -33.15
C CYS A 480 2.98 0.74 -34.29
N THR A 481 3.68 -0.37 -34.08
CA THR A 481 4.55 -0.97 -35.08
C THR A 481 3.73 -1.47 -36.30
N VAL A 482 2.59 -2.13 -36.05
CA VAL A 482 1.70 -2.62 -37.14
C VAL A 482 1.05 -1.44 -37.87
N SER A 483 0.58 -0.42 -37.14
CA SER A 483 0.00 0.81 -37.74
C SER A 483 1.00 1.54 -38.62
N ALA A 484 2.26 1.55 -38.23
CA ALA A 484 3.34 2.24 -38.97
C ALA A 484 3.86 1.45 -40.18
N SER A 485 3.52 0.16 -40.29
CA SER A 485 4.16 -0.76 -41.27
C SER A 485 4.08 -0.33 -42.73
N ASN A 486 3.08 0.46 -43.10
CA ASN A 486 2.86 0.92 -44.47
C ASN A 486 3.36 2.34 -44.72
N LEU A 487 3.96 2.98 -43.72
CA LEU A 487 4.51 4.32 -43.84
C LEU A 487 5.94 4.31 -44.43
N GLY A 488 6.33 5.43 -45.05
CA GLY A 488 7.74 5.67 -45.38
C GLY A 488 8.60 5.79 -44.14
N THR A 489 9.94 5.65 -44.30
CA THR A 489 10.91 5.63 -43.18
C THR A 489 10.78 6.84 -42.26
N ALA A 490 10.72 8.04 -42.82
CA ALA A 490 10.60 9.28 -42.06
C ALA A 490 9.23 9.43 -41.37
N ASP A 491 8.14 9.10 -42.05
CA ASP A 491 6.79 9.15 -41.49
C ASP A 491 6.63 8.11 -40.39
N MET A 492 7.13 6.90 -40.61
CA MET A 492 7.15 5.83 -39.60
C MET A 492 7.91 6.25 -38.35
N ALA A 493 9.13 6.76 -38.52
CA ALA A 493 9.95 7.18 -37.38
C ALA A 493 9.30 8.33 -36.61
N THR A 494 8.68 9.32 -37.29
CA THR A 494 7.97 10.42 -36.67
C THR A 494 6.76 9.95 -35.88
N TYR A 495 5.91 9.09 -36.46
CA TYR A 495 4.77 8.51 -35.79
C TYR A 495 5.18 7.67 -34.57
N MET A 496 6.24 6.87 -34.70
CA MET A 496 6.75 6.06 -33.59
C MET A 496 7.29 6.95 -32.46
N VAL A 497 8.09 7.97 -32.79
CA VAL A 497 8.59 8.93 -31.78
C VAL A 497 7.43 9.60 -31.04
N ASN A 498 6.41 10.08 -31.74
CA ASN A 498 5.26 10.73 -31.12
C ASN A 498 4.49 9.78 -30.22
N SER A 499 4.25 8.54 -30.67
CA SER A 499 3.54 7.52 -29.90
C SER A 499 4.32 7.08 -28.67
N LEU A 500 5.62 6.80 -28.82
CA LEU A 500 6.52 6.43 -27.72
C LEU A 500 6.71 7.58 -26.71
N TYR A 501 6.81 8.82 -27.20
CA TYR A 501 6.92 9.99 -26.34
C TYR A 501 5.65 10.18 -25.48
N MET A 502 4.47 9.96 -26.06
CA MET A 502 3.22 10.01 -25.30
C MET A 502 3.15 8.91 -24.24
N MET A 503 3.57 7.67 -24.58
CA MET A 503 3.68 6.58 -23.61
C MET A 503 4.65 6.94 -22.48
N LYS A 504 5.86 7.42 -22.83
CA LYS A 504 6.88 7.85 -21.87
C LYS A 504 6.37 8.93 -20.92
N THR A 505 5.76 9.98 -21.46
CA THR A 505 5.24 11.09 -20.63
C THR A 505 4.11 10.65 -19.71
N THR A 506 3.30 9.68 -20.13
CA THR A 506 2.25 9.11 -19.30
C THR A 506 2.82 8.28 -18.16
N LEU A 507 3.84 7.45 -18.43
CA LEU A 507 4.48 6.60 -17.43
C LEU A 507 5.36 7.37 -16.44
N ALA A 508 5.99 8.44 -16.88
CA ALA A 508 6.86 9.28 -16.05
C ALA A 508 6.15 9.94 -14.86
N LEU A 509 4.82 9.89 -14.82
CA LEU A 509 4.02 10.40 -13.72
C LEU A 509 3.91 9.43 -12.53
N PHE A 510 4.35 8.18 -12.69
CA PHE A 510 4.11 7.09 -11.73
C PHE A 510 5.41 6.44 -11.27
N GLU A 511 5.37 5.89 -10.07
CA GLU A 511 6.48 5.13 -9.49
C GLU A 511 6.61 3.75 -10.16
N PHE A 512 7.76 3.07 -9.99
CA PHE A 512 8.07 1.71 -10.51
C PHE A 512 8.05 1.56 -12.04
N THR A 513 8.14 2.65 -12.79
CA THR A 513 8.12 2.64 -14.26
C THR A 513 9.51 2.67 -14.89
N ASP A 514 10.58 2.86 -14.11
CA ASP A 514 11.94 3.17 -14.57
C ASP A 514 12.43 2.23 -15.69
N LYS A 515 12.33 0.92 -15.51
CA LYS A 515 12.72 -0.07 -16.52
C LYS A 515 11.97 0.08 -17.84
N ARG A 516 10.70 0.45 -17.77
CA ARG A 516 9.88 0.66 -18.98
C ARG A 516 10.17 2.01 -19.62
N LEU A 517 10.48 3.01 -18.82
CA LEU A 517 10.94 4.31 -19.30
C LEU A 517 12.27 4.20 -20.04
N GLU A 518 13.25 3.50 -19.49
CA GLU A 518 14.53 3.21 -20.15
C GLU A 518 14.33 2.48 -21.48
N MET A 519 13.45 1.48 -21.51
CA MET A 519 13.13 0.76 -22.76
C MET A 519 12.51 1.69 -23.81
N LEU A 520 11.57 2.55 -23.40
CA LEU A 520 10.94 3.51 -24.31
C LEU A 520 11.95 4.56 -24.81
N GLU A 521 12.83 5.04 -23.94
CA GLU A 521 13.91 5.95 -24.31
C GLU A 521 14.82 5.33 -25.36
N PHE A 522 15.28 4.11 -25.15
CA PHE A 522 16.09 3.40 -26.13
C PHE A 522 15.39 3.25 -27.48
N GLN A 523 14.08 2.93 -27.48
CA GLN A 523 13.30 2.86 -28.72
C GLN A 523 13.14 4.24 -29.39
N ILE A 524 12.92 5.29 -28.61
CA ILE A 524 12.88 6.67 -29.13
C ILE A 524 14.22 7.02 -29.76
N GLU A 525 15.34 6.75 -29.10
CA GLU A 525 16.68 7.02 -29.65
C GLU A 525 16.93 6.32 -30.97
N ALA A 526 16.52 5.05 -31.12
CA ALA A 526 16.65 4.31 -32.36
C ALA A 526 15.87 4.97 -33.53
N HIS A 527 14.66 5.48 -33.26
CA HIS A 527 13.90 6.22 -34.26
C HIS A 527 14.42 7.64 -34.48
N LEU A 528 15.02 8.28 -33.46
CA LEU A 528 15.70 9.56 -33.60
C LEU A 528 16.90 9.45 -34.54
N ASP A 529 17.70 8.39 -34.41
CA ASP A 529 18.83 8.15 -35.33
C ASP A 529 18.35 8.06 -36.78
N THR A 530 17.19 7.42 -37.00
CA THR A 530 16.57 7.37 -38.31
C THR A 530 16.19 8.76 -38.80
N LEU A 531 15.49 9.56 -37.97
CA LEU A 531 15.08 10.92 -38.34
C LEU A 531 16.26 11.86 -38.56
N ILE A 532 17.32 11.71 -37.77
CA ILE A 532 18.55 12.49 -37.92
C ILE A 532 19.20 12.21 -39.28
N ASN A 533 19.29 10.92 -39.65
CA ASN A 533 19.86 10.52 -40.94
C ASN A 533 18.96 10.96 -42.12
N GLU A 534 17.63 10.79 -41.98
CA GLU A 534 16.66 11.24 -43.00
C GLU A 534 16.69 12.77 -43.17
N GLN A 535 16.75 13.54 -42.10
CA GLN A 535 16.87 15.00 -42.14
C GLN A 535 18.21 15.43 -42.78
N ALA A 536 19.31 14.79 -42.40
CA ALA A 536 20.62 15.06 -43.00
C ALA A 536 20.61 14.74 -44.51
N SER A 537 20.05 13.60 -44.90
CA SER A 537 19.90 13.19 -46.30
C SER A 537 18.99 14.16 -47.07
N TYR A 538 17.87 14.57 -46.46
CA TYR A 538 16.96 15.54 -47.02
C TYR A 538 17.66 16.88 -47.28
N VAL A 539 18.41 17.39 -46.31
CA VAL A 539 19.21 18.62 -46.46
C VAL A 539 20.25 18.45 -47.56
N LEU A 540 21.03 17.38 -47.52
CA LEU A 540 22.08 17.15 -48.55
C LEU A 540 21.49 17.06 -49.95
N THR A 541 20.36 16.36 -50.11
CA THR A 541 19.67 16.22 -51.39
C THR A 541 19.14 17.55 -51.88
N ARG A 542 18.46 18.28 -51.01
CA ARG A 542 17.83 19.58 -51.39
C ARG A 542 18.83 20.72 -51.55
N ALA A 543 19.95 20.65 -50.86
CA ALA A 543 21.11 21.54 -51.02
C ALA A 543 21.99 21.16 -52.23
N GLY A 544 21.60 20.13 -52.98
CA GLY A 544 22.33 19.71 -54.19
C GLY A 544 23.62 18.90 -53.94
N LEU A 545 23.91 18.60 -52.68
CA LEU A 545 25.12 17.86 -52.29
C LEU A 545 24.92 16.33 -52.23
N GLY A 546 23.68 15.85 -52.22
CA GLY A 546 23.39 14.42 -52.01
C GLY A 546 24.03 13.49 -53.03
N TYR A 547 23.94 13.84 -54.32
CA TYR A 547 24.59 13.08 -55.41
C TYR A 547 26.12 13.11 -55.29
N ILE A 548 26.68 14.29 -55.00
CA ILE A 548 28.12 14.51 -54.85
C ILE A 548 28.65 13.67 -53.68
N TYR A 549 27.98 13.69 -52.56
CA TYR A 549 28.33 12.90 -51.36
C TYR A 549 28.31 11.39 -51.64
N ASN A 550 27.24 10.93 -52.31
CA ASN A 550 27.17 9.50 -52.69
C ASN A 550 28.31 9.09 -53.64
N CYS A 551 28.66 9.94 -54.62
CA CYS A 551 29.79 9.69 -55.48
C CYS A 551 31.09 9.61 -54.70
N VAL A 552 31.30 10.52 -53.73
CA VAL A 552 32.49 10.51 -52.86
C VAL A 552 32.56 9.25 -52.01
N GLN A 553 31.43 8.83 -51.44
CA GLN A 553 31.38 7.62 -50.60
C GLN A 553 31.61 6.31 -51.39
N GLN A 554 31.13 6.25 -52.62
CA GLN A 554 31.25 5.05 -53.47
C GLN A 554 32.51 5.04 -54.33
N HIS A 555 33.26 6.15 -54.32
CA HIS A 555 34.48 6.27 -55.15
C HIS A 555 35.59 5.34 -54.65
N SER A 556 36.06 4.46 -55.55
CA SER A 556 37.25 3.65 -55.33
C SER A 556 38.42 4.13 -56.22
N ALA A 557 39.64 3.95 -55.73
CA ALA A 557 40.86 4.35 -56.48
C ALA A 557 40.99 3.72 -57.88
N GLU A 558 40.25 2.65 -58.14
CA GLU A 558 40.25 1.93 -59.43
C GLU A 558 39.41 2.64 -60.50
N GLN A 559 38.50 3.56 -60.10
CA GLN A 559 37.57 4.25 -61.02
C GLN A 559 38.15 5.49 -61.66
N GLY A 560 39.41 5.82 -61.34
CA GLY A 560 40.08 7.02 -61.86
C GLY A 560 39.79 8.29 -61.08
N PRO A 561 40.14 9.49 -61.58
CA PRO A 561 39.93 10.74 -60.87
C PRO A 561 38.45 11.04 -60.65
N LEU A 562 38.09 11.54 -59.45
CA LEU A 562 36.73 11.85 -59.08
C LEU A 562 36.04 12.83 -60.04
N SER A 563 36.83 13.79 -60.61
CA SER A 563 36.37 14.80 -61.57
C SER A 563 35.83 14.20 -62.87
N ASN A 564 36.11 12.93 -63.19
CA ASN A 564 35.67 12.26 -64.43
C ASN A 564 34.32 11.53 -64.27
N LEU A 565 33.78 11.45 -63.07
CA LEU A 565 32.48 10.86 -62.85
C LEU A 565 31.36 11.79 -63.34
N PRO A 566 30.23 11.27 -63.78
CA PRO A 566 29.07 12.04 -64.22
C PRO A 566 28.66 13.04 -63.17
N SER A 567 28.43 14.31 -63.54
CA SER A 567 28.02 15.40 -62.64
C SER A 567 28.99 15.73 -61.47
N MET A 568 30.24 15.26 -61.59
CA MET A 568 31.33 15.59 -60.63
C MET A 568 32.34 16.57 -61.23
N ASP A 569 32.03 17.22 -62.35
CA ASP A 569 32.83 18.27 -62.94
C ASP A 569 32.78 19.58 -62.08
N SER A 570 33.77 20.40 -62.18
CA SER A 570 33.88 21.67 -61.41
C SER A 570 32.69 22.56 -61.54
N SER A 571 31.98 22.59 -62.69
CA SER A 571 30.82 23.41 -62.90
C SER A 571 29.57 22.89 -62.15
N SER A 572 29.40 21.56 -62.12
CA SER A 572 28.29 20.93 -61.38
C SER A 572 28.47 21.09 -59.86
N ILE A 573 29.66 20.96 -59.35
CA ILE A 573 29.94 21.19 -57.92
C ILE A 573 29.71 22.64 -57.55
N LYS A 574 30.17 23.62 -58.38
CA LYS A 574 29.92 25.04 -58.16
C LYS A 574 28.40 25.36 -58.13
N ALA A 575 27.63 24.75 -59.03
CA ALA A 575 26.17 24.92 -59.04
C ALA A 575 25.52 24.36 -57.74
N ALA A 576 26.02 23.19 -57.26
CA ALA A 576 25.55 22.64 -55.98
C ALA A 576 25.95 23.53 -54.78
N MET A 577 27.13 24.15 -54.82
CA MET A 577 27.57 25.08 -53.77
C MET A 577 26.69 26.32 -53.68
N VAL A 578 26.16 26.82 -54.77
CA VAL A 578 25.17 27.95 -54.76
C VAL A 578 23.87 27.53 -54.02
N GLN A 579 23.44 26.30 -54.23
CA GLN A 579 22.25 25.78 -53.48
C GLN A 579 22.59 25.54 -52.01
N PHE A 580 23.80 25.06 -51.70
CA PHE A 580 24.26 24.91 -50.34
C PHE A 580 24.40 26.23 -49.57
N ASP A 581 24.87 27.29 -50.23
CA ASP A 581 24.93 28.66 -49.67
C ASP A 581 23.53 29.16 -49.32
N ARG A 582 22.50 28.78 -50.10
CA ARG A 582 21.10 29.09 -49.76
C ARG A 582 20.67 28.38 -48.48
N TYR A 583 21.09 27.11 -48.31
CA TYR A 583 20.86 26.38 -47.06
C TYR A 583 21.55 27.09 -45.89
N LEU A 584 22.82 27.46 -46.01
CA LEU A 584 23.57 28.16 -44.98
C LEU A 584 22.93 29.51 -44.58
N SER A 585 22.24 30.18 -45.53
CA SER A 585 21.56 31.45 -45.28
C SER A 585 20.20 31.29 -44.61
N THR A 586 19.50 30.19 -44.90
CA THR A 586 18.15 29.91 -44.38
C THR A 586 17.97 28.44 -44.06
N PRO A 587 18.63 27.94 -42.98
CA PRO A 587 18.57 26.53 -42.60
C PRO A 587 17.13 26.03 -42.35
N ASP A 588 16.28 26.90 -41.78
CA ASP A 588 14.89 26.57 -41.44
C ASP A 588 14.02 26.24 -42.69
N ALA A 589 14.39 26.71 -43.86
CA ALA A 589 13.69 26.38 -45.11
C ALA A 589 13.97 24.94 -45.60
N PHE A 590 14.95 24.28 -45.04
CA PHE A 590 15.38 22.93 -45.39
C PHE A 590 14.98 21.88 -44.34
N VAL A 591 14.00 22.18 -43.52
CA VAL A 591 13.42 21.26 -42.57
C VAL A 591 12.49 20.29 -43.29
N MET A 592 12.68 19.04 -43.01
CA MET A 592 11.78 17.95 -43.45
C MET A 592 10.37 18.19 -42.87
N PRO A 593 9.30 18.10 -43.67
CA PRO A 593 7.93 18.39 -43.21
C PRO A 593 7.51 17.56 -41.98
N GLN A 594 7.97 16.31 -41.89
CA GLN A 594 7.70 15.37 -40.82
C GLN A 594 8.11 15.90 -39.45
N LEU A 595 9.21 16.64 -39.37
CA LEU A 595 9.68 17.23 -38.10
C LEU A 595 8.73 18.25 -37.50
N ASN A 596 7.84 18.83 -38.32
CA ASN A 596 6.82 19.76 -37.83
C ASN A 596 5.66 19.03 -37.08
N PHE A 597 5.52 17.74 -37.29
CA PHE A 597 4.52 16.91 -36.62
C PHE A 597 5.02 16.31 -35.30
N LEU A 598 6.30 16.54 -34.92
CA LEU A 598 6.82 16.08 -33.63
C LEU A 598 6.16 16.80 -32.47
N LEU A 599 5.69 16.04 -31.49
CA LEU A 599 5.04 16.57 -30.27
C LEU A 599 6.02 17.28 -29.32
N SER A 600 7.28 16.88 -29.31
CA SER A 600 8.31 17.41 -28.42
C SER A 600 9.23 18.39 -29.15
N ALA A 601 9.21 19.65 -28.73
CA ALA A 601 10.12 20.67 -29.23
C ALA A 601 11.60 20.35 -28.94
N ALA A 602 11.88 19.77 -27.78
CA ALA A 602 13.23 19.37 -27.39
C ALA A 602 13.79 18.26 -28.30
N ILE A 603 12.97 17.27 -28.68
CA ILE A 603 13.34 16.22 -29.63
C ILE A 603 13.60 16.83 -31.01
N LYS A 604 12.76 17.75 -31.46
CA LYS A 604 12.94 18.45 -32.72
C LYS A 604 14.27 19.20 -32.75
N GLU A 605 14.59 19.92 -31.71
CA GLU A 605 15.85 20.66 -31.58
C GLU A 605 17.06 19.70 -31.56
N GLN A 606 16.97 18.58 -30.87
CA GLN A 606 18.00 17.55 -30.86
C GLN A 606 18.26 16.98 -32.26
N ILE A 607 17.20 16.64 -33.00
CA ILE A 607 17.33 16.16 -34.37
C ILE A 607 18.00 17.22 -35.26
N PHE A 608 17.59 18.47 -35.11
CA PHE A 608 18.16 19.56 -35.85
C PHE A 608 19.66 19.70 -35.62
N LYS A 609 20.08 19.73 -34.37
CA LYS A 609 21.49 19.85 -33.99
C LYS A 609 22.31 18.68 -34.53
N GLN A 610 21.86 17.45 -34.29
CA GLN A 610 22.61 16.26 -34.68
C GLN A 610 22.62 16.04 -36.20
N SER A 611 21.52 16.34 -36.90
CA SER A 611 21.49 16.28 -38.37
C SER A 611 22.41 17.37 -39.00
N THR A 612 22.48 18.54 -38.41
CA THR A 612 23.43 19.58 -38.81
C THR A 612 24.87 19.14 -38.63
N GLU A 613 25.20 18.48 -37.53
CA GLU A 613 26.52 17.90 -37.31
C GLU A 613 26.88 16.83 -38.38
N LEU A 614 25.88 15.99 -38.77
CA LEU A 614 26.07 15.03 -39.89
C LEU A 614 26.31 15.75 -41.22
N VAL A 615 25.52 16.80 -41.51
CA VAL A 615 25.71 17.60 -42.73
C VAL A 615 27.11 18.23 -42.75
N CYS A 616 27.58 18.78 -41.63
CA CYS A 616 28.91 19.34 -41.49
C CYS A 616 30.00 18.27 -41.72
N ARG A 617 29.80 17.07 -41.20
CA ARG A 617 30.72 15.95 -41.40
C ARG A 617 30.73 15.51 -42.85
N ALA A 618 29.56 15.34 -43.49
CA ALA A 618 29.47 14.99 -44.89
C ALA A 618 30.16 16.04 -45.78
N TYR A 619 29.98 17.33 -45.46
CA TYR A 619 30.68 18.41 -46.17
C TYR A 619 32.18 18.33 -45.97
N ALA A 620 32.69 18.06 -44.76
CA ALA A 620 34.10 17.91 -44.49
C ALA A 620 34.72 16.74 -45.27
N GLU A 621 34.00 15.60 -45.36
CA GLU A 621 34.43 14.46 -46.18
C GLU A 621 34.47 14.78 -47.66
N MET A 622 33.44 15.46 -48.17
CA MET A 622 33.45 15.96 -49.57
C MET A 622 34.56 16.98 -49.83
N TYR A 623 34.79 17.90 -48.91
CA TYR A 623 35.88 18.86 -49.00
C TYR A 623 37.25 18.18 -49.07
N THR A 624 37.47 17.20 -48.20
CA THR A 624 38.71 16.39 -48.17
C THR A 624 38.87 15.61 -49.46
N ALA A 625 37.80 15.00 -49.99
CA ALA A 625 37.86 14.25 -51.23
C ALA A 625 38.13 15.15 -52.45
N VAL A 626 37.51 16.32 -52.55
CA VAL A 626 37.72 17.28 -53.68
C VAL A 626 39.09 17.93 -53.61
N THR A 627 39.58 18.28 -52.42
CA THR A 627 40.91 18.89 -52.22
C THR A 627 42.07 17.89 -52.39
N ASN A 628 41.79 16.61 -52.41
CA ASN A 628 42.82 15.58 -52.65
C ASN A 628 43.42 15.72 -54.07
N PRO A 629 44.74 15.81 -54.21
CA PRO A 629 45.40 15.93 -55.53
C PRO A 629 45.04 14.81 -56.52
N SER A 630 44.71 13.63 -56.05
CA SER A 630 44.31 12.49 -56.86
C SER A 630 42.93 12.61 -57.49
N SER A 631 42.10 13.56 -57.04
CA SER A 631 40.72 13.76 -57.49
C SER A 631 40.56 14.49 -58.82
N GLY A 632 41.66 15.08 -59.33
CA GLY A 632 41.74 15.66 -60.68
C GLY A 632 41.17 17.08 -60.83
N TYR A 633 40.88 17.79 -59.76
CA TYR A 633 40.45 19.20 -59.81
C TYR A 633 41.65 20.15 -59.87
N LYS A 634 41.68 21.06 -60.87
CA LYS A 634 42.80 21.98 -61.06
C LYS A 634 42.87 23.12 -60.04
N GLU A 635 41.71 23.56 -59.54
CA GLU A 635 41.56 24.67 -58.56
C GLU A 635 40.52 24.27 -57.50
N PRO A 636 40.87 23.42 -56.55
CA PRO A 636 39.89 22.95 -55.54
C PRO A 636 39.29 24.09 -54.69
N ASP A 637 40.07 25.07 -54.32
CA ASP A 637 39.63 26.24 -53.55
C ASP A 637 38.64 27.14 -54.35
N GLY A 638 38.71 27.12 -55.69
CA GLY A 638 37.72 27.81 -56.54
C GLY A 638 36.44 27.00 -56.77
N VAL A 639 36.42 25.72 -56.41
CA VAL A 639 35.26 24.85 -56.50
C VAL A 639 34.50 24.82 -55.18
N LEU A 640 35.19 24.75 -54.05
CA LEU A 640 34.67 24.78 -52.70
C LEU A 640 35.20 26.04 -51.98
N HIS A 641 34.37 27.11 -51.95
CA HIS A 641 34.81 28.39 -51.41
C HIS A 641 34.67 28.56 -49.89
N ARG A 642 34.15 27.55 -49.20
CA ARG A 642 34.03 27.58 -47.76
C ARG A 642 34.80 26.42 -47.14
N SER A 643 35.58 26.73 -46.09
CA SER A 643 36.20 25.68 -45.30
C SER A 643 35.18 24.93 -44.42
N PRO A 644 35.43 23.69 -44.05
CA PRO A 644 34.55 22.95 -43.10
C PRO A 644 34.31 23.70 -41.81
N GLN A 645 35.33 24.40 -41.29
CA GLN A 645 35.21 25.22 -40.07
C GLN A 645 34.26 26.41 -40.24
N GLN A 646 34.27 27.07 -41.41
CA GLN A 646 33.36 28.14 -41.72
C GLN A 646 31.92 27.66 -41.81
N VAL A 647 31.69 26.50 -42.42
CA VAL A 647 30.35 25.84 -42.49
C VAL A 647 29.87 25.50 -41.11
N GLN A 648 30.72 24.91 -40.29
CA GLN A 648 30.37 24.56 -38.90
C GLN A 648 30.02 25.78 -38.08
N THR A 649 30.75 26.91 -38.23
CA THR A 649 30.47 28.18 -37.52
C THR A 649 29.19 28.85 -38.00
N LEU A 650 28.80 28.68 -39.26
CA LEU A 650 27.54 29.25 -39.80
C LEU A 650 26.32 28.43 -39.39
N LEU A 651 26.49 27.16 -39.07
CA LEU A 651 25.41 26.25 -38.71
C LEU A 651 25.32 25.99 -37.19
N SER A 652 26.35 26.34 -36.41
CA SER A 652 26.34 26.30 -34.96
C SER A 652 25.66 27.53 -34.36
#